data_180cbf96bc09c2d0d44ea62c10cf5e53
#
_entry.id   180cbf96bc09c2d0d44ea62c10cf5e53
#
_cell.length_a   1.000
_cell.length_b   1.000
_cell.length_c   1.000
_cell.angle_alpha   90.00
_cell.angle_beta   90.00
_cell.angle_gamma   90.00
#
_symmetry.space_group_name_H-M   'P 1'
#
loop_
_entity.id
_entity.type
_entity.pdbx_description
1 polymer ?
#
loop_
_entity_poly.entity_id
_entity_poly.type
_entity_poly.pdbx_seq_one_letter_code
_entity_poly.pdbx_strand_id
1 'polypeptide(L)'
;MDKIFLAARSDGLGSRLVAILNAFYIASRFGNKENVRFSWVNKETFCQDDGFNKNFRGLNTKIIGMSVEEEDRIFSRNFIEKYHIVESEINTRDFFYCKKKVNTLEEFLNIFRQDVTSVCRTDIGFLPQYLKDVELNDYRGICKQAWENIEFSDNLKKIIKDAQQKSQKLGDYVCIHVRSGDVIYDYSDIRKYHKSNVYHAVNAALALELIYKELGKNKIVIIGDDIDTTEKLVELVNHPEVYHINTQRSVDHFSNLELFMFDIIFMSNSKKLYGTYSAMIKIARMISETEFFSSYYQFKSGEYYEILKKNYNYLFPYISSSQNAFILFHLFLTGMELNEDVEILCSYLDKALEYDFENDKYRIYKIYCLLKYNKIDKAELFLSQYLSFREKDFISLLFYKNYAGSFSEVFPYFFSNAKSLYPYISYIAAQIYMYHRDYFMAYKIIKDIAYLNPSFINFSKKLAIKSYKYLNISLKNKDQLIKNQIVQIKELKNKVLQLQKDFDSINLLKNDLLEIQKKQLDVLIKDREQMIVNRFRYGKAKNRIQNQLSYKLGQAMIVNSKSLLGYIRMPFVLSYIYDKHKQEQKIYQEKIKKDPSLKLPPLESYPDHKEALKEKECLTYKLGEALIRANNNWYGGGYIKLLLEIGKLKKEFKKK
;
A
#
# COMPACT_ATOMS: atom_id res chain seq x y z
N MET A 1 -22.78 -6.67 -31.74
CA MET A 1 -21.31 -6.83 -31.75
C MET A 1 -20.96 -7.95 -30.79
N ASP A 2 -20.13 -8.87 -31.27
CA ASP A 2 -19.69 -9.99 -30.46
C ASP A 2 -18.81 -9.47 -29.33
N LYS A 3 -19.12 -9.88 -28.09
CA LYS A 3 -18.36 -9.52 -26.90
C LYS A 3 -17.08 -10.35 -26.84
N ILE A 4 -15.92 -9.72 -26.68
CA ILE A 4 -14.60 -10.34 -26.57
C ILE A 4 -14.12 -10.31 -25.11
N PHE A 5 -13.54 -11.39 -24.64
CA PHE A 5 -12.91 -11.51 -23.31
C PHE A 5 -11.40 -11.56 -23.52
N LEU A 6 -10.73 -10.45 -23.21
CA LEU A 6 -9.33 -10.22 -23.54
C LEU A 6 -8.43 -10.34 -22.31
N ALA A 7 -7.48 -11.26 -22.38
CA ALA A 7 -6.36 -11.32 -21.46
C ALA A 7 -5.19 -10.50 -22.01
N ALA A 8 -5.04 -9.28 -21.54
CA ALA A 8 -3.99 -8.35 -21.99
C ALA A 8 -3.20 -7.80 -20.78
N ARG A 9 -2.19 -8.56 -20.38
CA ARG A 9 -1.28 -8.18 -19.29
C ARG A 9 0.13 -7.96 -19.83
N SER A 10 0.82 -6.99 -19.21
CA SER A 10 2.20 -6.64 -19.58
C SER A 10 3.22 -6.95 -18.47
N ASP A 11 2.80 -7.63 -17.42
CA ASP A 11 3.61 -8.10 -16.31
C ASP A 11 4.05 -9.57 -16.50
N GLY A 12 4.63 -10.19 -15.50
CA GLY A 12 5.22 -11.52 -15.56
C GLY A 12 4.25 -12.63 -16.04
N LEU A 13 4.81 -13.73 -16.52
CA LEU A 13 4.10 -14.86 -17.14
C LEU A 13 2.92 -15.37 -16.29
N GLY A 14 3.11 -15.51 -14.96
CA GLY A 14 2.05 -15.99 -14.09
C GLY A 14 0.79 -15.12 -14.12
N SER A 15 0.96 -13.80 -14.13
CA SER A 15 -0.16 -12.87 -14.22
C SER A 15 -0.91 -12.98 -15.55
N ARG A 16 -0.18 -13.23 -16.65
CA ARG A 16 -0.76 -13.40 -17.98
C ARG A 16 -1.59 -14.67 -18.07
N LEU A 17 -1.07 -15.79 -17.52
CA LEU A 17 -1.81 -17.06 -17.49
C LEU A 17 -3.06 -16.96 -16.60
N VAL A 18 -2.98 -16.30 -15.43
CA VAL A 18 -4.17 -16.05 -14.60
C VAL A 18 -5.22 -15.24 -15.37
N ALA A 19 -4.82 -14.21 -16.12
CA ALA A 19 -5.75 -13.42 -16.92
C ALA A 19 -6.39 -14.23 -18.05
N ILE A 20 -5.64 -15.15 -18.68
CA ILE A 20 -6.17 -16.09 -19.70
C ILE A 20 -7.22 -17.02 -19.08
N LEU A 21 -6.91 -17.64 -17.94
CA LEU A 21 -7.86 -18.54 -17.27
C LEU A 21 -9.12 -17.78 -16.81
N ASN A 22 -8.98 -16.56 -16.32
CA ASN A 22 -10.12 -15.70 -15.99
C ASN A 22 -10.94 -15.33 -17.22
N ALA A 23 -10.30 -15.10 -18.38
CA ALA A 23 -11.01 -14.84 -19.62
C ALA A 23 -11.88 -16.02 -20.03
N PHE A 24 -11.35 -17.23 -19.95
CA PHE A 24 -12.13 -18.46 -20.22
C PHE A 24 -13.28 -18.65 -19.22
N TYR A 25 -13.04 -18.39 -17.94
CA TYR A 25 -14.08 -18.49 -16.93
C TYR A 25 -15.23 -17.50 -17.19
N ILE A 26 -14.91 -16.22 -17.32
CA ILE A 26 -15.90 -15.15 -17.51
C ILE A 26 -16.64 -15.35 -18.83
N ALA A 27 -15.94 -15.70 -19.92
CA ALA A 27 -16.54 -16.01 -21.22
C ALA A 27 -17.51 -17.19 -21.12
N SER A 28 -17.14 -18.23 -20.39
CA SER A 28 -18.01 -19.39 -20.13
C SER A 28 -19.30 -18.99 -19.42
N ARG A 29 -19.21 -18.11 -18.41
CA ARG A 29 -20.38 -17.63 -17.67
C ARG A 29 -21.22 -16.62 -18.46
N PHE A 30 -20.61 -15.92 -19.40
CA PHE A 30 -21.33 -15.06 -20.32
C PHE A 30 -22.11 -15.84 -21.41
N GLY A 31 -21.73 -17.10 -21.64
CA GLY A 31 -22.30 -17.94 -22.72
C GLY A 31 -21.57 -17.83 -24.06
N ASN A 32 -20.33 -17.34 -24.10
CA ASN A 32 -19.56 -17.09 -25.33
C ASN A 32 -18.10 -17.53 -25.19
N LYS A 33 -17.89 -18.84 -25.02
CA LYS A 33 -16.57 -19.45 -24.80
C LYS A 33 -15.57 -19.24 -25.95
N GLU A 34 -16.04 -19.04 -27.16
CA GLU A 34 -15.21 -18.93 -28.36
C GLU A 34 -14.56 -17.55 -28.51
N ASN A 35 -15.09 -16.54 -27.83
CA ASN A 35 -14.62 -15.16 -27.96
C ASN A 35 -13.57 -14.77 -26.90
N VAL A 36 -12.80 -15.73 -26.42
CA VAL A 36 -11.60 -15.46 -25.63
C VAL A 36 -10.46 -15.04 -26.57
N ARG A 37 -9.74 -14.01 -26.19
CA ARG A 37 -8.52 -13.57 -26.88
C ARG A 37 -7.44 -13.22 -25.86
N PHE A 38 -6.19 -13.29 -26.28
CA PHE A 38 -5.09 -12.72 -25.52
C PHE A 38 -4.20 -11.83 -26.40
N SER A 39 -3.57 -10.85 -25.80
CA SER A 39 -2.48 -10.10 -26.42
C SER A 39 -1.17 -10.38 -25.69
N TRP A 40 -0.09 -10.39 -26.43
CA TRP A 40 1.22 -10.70 -25.92
C TRP A 40 2.22 -9.60 -26.26
N VAL A 41 2.67 -8.88 -25.26
CA VAL A 41 3.66 -7.82 -25.42
C VAL A 41 4.91 -8.21 -24.64
N ASN A 42 6.02 -8.37 -25.34
CA ASN A 42 7.30 -8.52 -24.71
C ASN A 42 7.78 -7.16 -24.21
N LYS A 43 8.07 -7.09 -22.92
CA LYS A 43 8.78 -5.94 -22.34
C LYS A 43 10.19 -6.38 -22.02
N GLU A 44 11.18 -5.74 -22.60
CA GLU A 44 12.61 -5.96 -22.35
C GLU A 44 12.95 -5.93 -20.84
N THR A 45 12.18 -5.19 -20.04
CA THR A 45 12.36 -5.10 -18.58
C THR A 45 12.00 -6.38 -17.83
N PHE A 46 11.31 -7.33 -18.43
CA PHE A 46 10.92 -8.60 -17.81
C PHE A 46 11.57 -9.81 -18.44
N CYS A 47 12.20 -9.65 -19.62
CA CYS A 47 12.94 -10.71 -20.27
C CYS A 47 14.31 -10.84 -19.62
N GLN A 48 14.54 -11.92 -18.93
CA GLN A 48 15.86 -12.30 -18.39
C GLN A 48 16.19 -13.65 -18.97
N ASP A 49 17.02 -13.62 -19.99
CA ASP A 49 17.36 -14.81 -20.80
C ASP A 49 18.17 -15.88 -20.05
N ASP A 50 18.74 -15.59 -18.89
CA ASP A 50 19.81 -16.40 -18.32
C ASP A 50 19.40 -17.41 -17.27
N GLY A 51 18.13 -17.58 -16.98
CA GLY A 51 17.65 -18.55 -16.00
C GLY A 51 17.83 -18.11 -14.54
N PHE A 52 18.94 -17.47 -14.21
CA PHE A 52 19.23 -16.94 -12.87
C PHE A 52 19.78 -15.53 -12.94
N ASN A 53 19.28 -14.65 -12.12
CA ASN A 53 19.90 -13.36 -11.88
C ASN A 53 21.12 -13.55 -10.97
N LYS A 54 22.28 -13.69 -11.57
CA LYS A 54 23.53 -13.98 -10.86
C LYS A 54 24.00 -12.86 -9.93
N ASN A 55 23.52 -11.63 -10.11
CA ASN A 55 24.02 -10.46 -9.39
C ASN A 55 22.91 -9.50 -8.94
N PHE A 56 21.86 -9.98 -8.30
CA PHE A 56 20.98 -9.07 -7.59
C PHE A 56 21.80 -8.30 -6.55
N ARG A 57 21.91 -6.98 -6.71
CA ARG A 57 22.65 -6.09 -5.79
C ARG A 57 24.11 -6.45 -5.56
N GLY A 58 24.76 -7.12 -6.51
CA GLY A 58 26.13 -7.60 -6.31
C GLY A 58 26.26 -8.79 -5.33
N LEU A 59 25.15 -9.47 -5.02
CA LEU A 59 25.14 -10.67 -4.18
C LEU A 59 25.28 -11.92 -5.05
N ASN A 60 26.16 -12.85 -4.62
CA ASN A 60 26.27 -14.19 -5.21
C ASN A 60 25.12 -15.10 -4.77
N THR A 61 23.88 -14.71 -5.03
CA THR A 61 22.71 -15.48 -4.63
C THR A 61 22.03 -16.04 -5.86
N LYS A 62 21.73 -17.33 -5.88
CA LYS A 62 21.02 -17.99 -6.98
C LYS A 62 19.52 -17.69 -6.87
N ILE A 63 19.04 -16.74 -7.64
CA ILE A 63 17.63 -16.32 -7.69
C ILE A 63 17.06 -16.68 -9.06
N ILE A 64 15.92 -17.37 -9.08
CA ILE A 64 15.15 -17.58 -10.30
C ILE A 64 14.48 -16.27 -10.65
N GLY A 65 14.86 -15.66 -11.78
CA GLY A 65 14.28 -14.41 -12.25
C GLY A 65 12.88 -14.59 -12.82
N MET A 66 12.10 -13.50 -12.85
CA MET A 66 10.87 -13.45 -13.66
C MET A 66 11.26 -13.43 -15.14
N SER A 67 10.61 -14.25 -15.96
CA SER A 67 10.73 -14.15 -17.40
C SER A 67 9.37 -13.87 -18.06
N VAL A 68 9.42 -13.22 -19.20
CA VAL A 68 8.32 -13.16 -20.16
C VAL A 68 8.93 -13.61 -21.49
N GLU A 69 8.70 -14.87 -21.78
CA GLU A 69 9.15 -15.47 -23.00
C GLU A 69 8.29 -15.01 -24.19
N GLU A 70 8.80 -15.18 -25.41
CA GLU A 70 7.99 -15.07 -26.62
C GLU A 70 6.84 -16.08 -26.58
N GLU A 71 5.71 -15.72 -27.14
CA GLU A 71 4.50 -16.53 -27.04
C GLU A 71 4.63 -17.92 -27.67
N ASP A 72 5.43 -18.06 -28.74
CA ASP A 72 5.70 -19.31 -29.42
C ASP A 72 6.54 -20.31 -28.61
N ARG A 73 7.29 -19.82 -27.61
CA ARG A 73 7.97 -20.69 -26.64
C ARG A 73 7.00 -21.27 -25.61
N ILE A 74 5.84 -20.62 -25.43
CA ILE A 74 4.84 -21.00 -24.43
C ILE A 74 3.69 -21.81 -25.05
N PHE A 75 3.15 -21.33 -26.15
CA PHE A 75 1.98 -21.89 -26.79
C PHE A 75 2.32 -22.54 -28.13
N SER A 76 1.46 -23.49 -28.58
CA SER A 76 1.51 -24.01 -29.95
C SER A 76 1.14 -22.93 -30.95
N ARG A 77 1.60 -23.08 -32.16
CA ARG A 77 1.23 -22.16 -33.26
C ARG A 77 -0.28 -22.11 -33.47
N ASN A 78 -0.96 -23.25 -33.44
CA ASN A 78 -2.42 -23.31 -33.58
C ASN A 78 -3.15 -22.52 -32.50
N PHE A 79 -2.67 -22.59 -31.27
CA PHE A 79 -3.26 -21.83 -30.16
C PHE A 79 -3.07 -20.33 -30.35
N ILE A 80 -1.88 -19.90 -30.81
CA ILE A 80 -1.58 -18.50 -31.09
C ILE A 80 -2.50 -18.00 -32.21
N GLU A 81 -2.55 -18.70 -33.36
CA GLU A 81 -3.40 -18.32 -34.49
C GLU A 81 -4.89 -18.19 -34.13
N LYS A 82 -5.36 -19.02 -33.20
CA LYS A 82 -6.76 -19.02 -32.74
C LYS A 82 -7.10 -17.91 -31.76
N TYR A 83 -6.21 -17.62 -30.85
CA TYR A 83 -6.54 -16.79 -29.67
C TYR A 83 -5.77 -15.48 -29.57
N HIS A 84 -4.64 -15.31 -30.25
CA HIS A 84 -3.87 -14.07 -30.21
C HIS A 84 -4.55 -12.96 -31.02
N ILE A 85 -4.46 -11.74 -30.47
CA ILE A 85 -4.90 -10.52 -31.12
C ILE A 85 -3.94 -9.38 -30.82
N VAL A 86 -3.67 -8.54 -31.80
CA VAL A 86 -2.84 -7.35 -31.64
C VAL A 86 -3.67 -6.24 -30.99
N GLU A 87 -3.23 -5.70 -29.87
CA GLU A 87 -3.98 -4.68 -29.10
C GLU A 87 -4.35 -3.42 -29.90
N SER A 88 -3.50 -3.02 -30.86
CA SER A 88 -3.77 -1.86 -31.73
C SER A 88 -4.96 -2.06 -32.66
N GLU A 89 -5.39 -3.30 -32.90
CA GLU A 89 -6.55 -3.64 -33.72
C GLU A 89 -7.88 -3.53 -32.95
N ILE A 90 -7.79 -3.35 -31.61
CA ILE A 90 -8.96 -3.24 -30.74
C ILE A 90 -9.15 -1.80 -30.32
N ASN A 91 -10.07 -1.11 -30.98
CA ASN A 91 -10.48 0.24 -30.60
C ASN A 91 -11.43 0.16 -29.38
N THR A 92 -10.90 0.18 -28.14
CA THR A 92 -11.71 -0.14 -26.97
C THR A 92 -11.46 0.71 -25.76
N ARG A 93 -12.55 1.12 -25.14
CA ARG A 93 -12.58 1.46 -23.71
C ARG A 93 -12.58 0.16 -22.93
N ASP A 94 -11.51 -0.08 -22.16
CA ASP A 94 -11.38 -1.28 -21.36
C ASP A 94 -12.50 -1.41 -20.35
N PHE A 95 -13.17 -2.55 -20.33
CA PHE A 95 -14.15 -2.90 -19.33
C PHE A 95 -13.57 -3.91 -18.36
N PHE A 96 -13.20 -3.44 -17.15
CA PHE A 96 -12.68 -4.30 -16.09
C PHE A 96 -13.70 -4.47 -14.98
N TYR A 97 -13.95 -5.70 -14.53
CA TYR A 97 -14.85 -5.96 -13.41
C TYR A 97 -14.43 -5.22 -12.11
N CYS A 98 -13.14 -5.13 -11.81
CA CYS A 98 -12.62 -4.42 -10.64
C CYS A 98 -12.85 -2.89 -10.70
N LYS A 99 -12.95 -2.30 -11.89
CA LYS A 99 -13.22 -0.88 -12.06
C LYS A 99 -14.69 -0.51 -11.85
N LYS A 100 -15.59 -1.46 -12.01
CA LYS A 100 -17.04 -1.24 -11.85
C LYS A 100 -17.53 -1.38 -10.41
N LYS A 101 -16.66 -1.80 -9.46
CA LYS A 101 -16.98 -1.98 -8.04
C LYS A 101 -18.19 -2.88 -7.78
N VAL A 102 -18.33 -3.91 -8.58
CA VAL A 102 -19.38 -4.92 -8.45
C VAL A 102 -19.02 -5.92 -7.34
N ASN A 103 -20.05 -6.54 -6.74
CA ASN A 103 -19.89 -7.56 -5.72
C ASN A 103 -20.16 -8.97 -6.23
N THR A 104 -20.77 -9.10 -7.40
CA THR A 104 -21.13 -10.38 -8.01
C THR A 104 -20.73 -10.39 -9.48
N LEU A 105 -20.46 -11.60 -9.99
CA LEU A 105 -20.20 -11.81 -11.42
C LEU A 105 -21.44 -11.51 -12.25
N GLU A 106 -22.62 -11.90 -11.77
CA GLU A 106 -23.87 -11.66 -12.45
C GLU A 106 -24.14 -10.16 -12.66
N GLU A 107 -23.95 -9.36 -11.61
CA GLU A 107 -24.03 -7.90 -11.70
C GLU A 107 -23.07 -7.36 -12.78
N PHE A 108 -21.82 -7.84 -12.78
CA PHE A 108 -20.81 -7.48 -13.76
C PHE A 108 -21.25 -7.83 -15.18
N LEU A 109 -21.68 -9.08 -15.41
CA LEU A 109 -22.10 -9.55 -16.72
C LEU A 109 -23.31 -8.80 -17.27
N ASN A 110 -24.27 -8.45 -16.40
CA ASN A 110 -25.45 -7.65 -16.77
C ASN A 110 -25.05 -6.24 -17.21
N ILE A 111 -24.15 -5.58 -16.47
CA ILE A 111 -23.61 -4.27 -16.89
C ILE A 111 -22.88 -4.40 -18.22
N PHE A 112 -22.04 -5.43 -18.39
CA PHE A 112 -21.28 -5.62 -19.64
C PHE A 112 -22.16 -5.93 -20.84
N ARG A 113 -23.27 -6.68 -20.69
CA ARG A 113 -24.24 -6.92 -21.76
C ARG A 113 -24.85 -5.63 -22.29
N GLN A 114 -25.12 -4.67 -21.41
CA GLN A 114 -25.74 -3.37 -21.73
C GLN A 114 -24.74 -2.32 -22.20
N ASP A 115 -23.45 -2.50 -21.93
CA ASP A 115 -22.41 -1.53 -22.28
C ASP A 115 -22.15 -1.55 -23.80
N VAL A 116 -21.89 -0.38 -24.38
CA VAL A 116 -21.51 -0.25 -25.80
C VAL A 116 -20.13 -0.85 -26.10
N THR A 117 -19.31 -1.07 -25.08
CA THR A 117 -17.99 -1.66 -25.21
C THR A 117 -18.11 -3.14 -25.56
N SER A 118 -17.40 -3.56 -26.61
CA SER A 118 -17.37 -4.96 -27.06
C SER A 118 -16.28 -5.80 -26.39
N VAL A 119 -15.33 -5.21 -25.66
CA VAL A 119 -14.19 -5.91 -25.07
C VAL A 119 -14.19 -5.81 -23.54
N CYS A 120 -14.10 -6.97 -22.91
CA CYS A 120 -13.85 -7.11 -21.47
C CYS A 120 -12.41 -7.54 -21.24
N ARG A 121 -11.57 -6.65 -20.69
CA ARG A 121 -10.23 -7.03 -20.20
C ARG A 121 -10.32 -7.75 -18.88
N THR A 122 -9.70 -8.90 -18.79
CA THR A 122 -9.62 -9.69 -17.57
C THR A 122 -8.38 -9.31 -16.73
N ASP A 123 -8.45 -9.58 -15.43
CA ASP A 123 -7.43 -9.22 -14.45
C ASP A 123 -6.88 -10.47 -13.73
N ILE A 124 -5.88 -10.25 -12.89
CA ILE A 124 -5.14 -11.28 -12.15
C ILE A 124 -5.81 -11.69 -10.82
N GLY A 125 -7.06 -11.27 -10.58
CA GLY A 125 -7.80 -11.63 -9.39
C GLY A 125 -8.10 -13.12 -9.31
N PHE A 126 -8.08 -13.70 -8.12
CA PHE A 126 -8.68 -15.01 -7.85
C PHE A 126 -10.17 -14.76 -7.56
N LEU A 127 -11.04 -14.95 -8.57
CA LEU A 127 -12.41 -14.43 -8.59
C LEU A 127 -13.26 -14.81 -7.37
N PRO A 128 -13.19 -16.05 -6.82
CA PRO A 128 -13.96 -16.41 -5.63
C PRO A 128 -13.66 -15.57 -4.38
N GLN A 129 -12.53 -14.83 -4.35
CA GLN A 129 -12.20 -13.92 -3.26
C GLN A 129 -12.85 -12.53 -3.39
N TYR A 130 -13.26 -12.16 -4.59
CA TYR A 130 -13.75 -10.81 -4.91
C TYR A 130 -15.23 -10.78 -5.25
N LEU A 131 -15.75 -11.87 -5.84
CA LEU A 131 -17.11 -11.97 -6.33
C LEU A 131 -17.87 -13.06 -5.53
N LYS A 132 -18.95 -12.67 -4.86
CA LYS A 132 -19.64 -13.52 -3.86
C LYS A 132 -20.41 -14.71 -4.46
N ASP A 133 -20.77 -14.61 -5.74
CA ASP A 133 -21.51 -15.61 -6.50
C ASP A 133 -20.59 -16.53 -7.32
N VAL A 134 -19.28 -16.37 -7.22
CA VAL A 134 -18.31 -17.25 -7.86
C VAL A 134 -18.00 -18.40 -6.90
N GLU A 135 -18.63 -19.53 -7.14
CA GLU A 135 -18.44 -20.75 -6.37
C GLU A 135 -17.08 -21.37 -6.70
N LEU A 136 -16.34 -21.79 -5.66
CA LEU A 136 -14.94 -22.18 -5.76
C LEU A 136 -14.73 -23.42 -6.66
N ASN A 137 -15.56 -24.45 -6.50
CA ASN A 137 -15.39 -25.71 -7.23
C ASN A 137 -15.75 -25.55 -8.70
N ASP A 138 -16.80 -24.78 -8.98
CA ASP A 138 -17.18 -24.40 -10.32
C ASP A 138 -16.09 -23.58 -11.03
N TYR A 139 -15.54 -22.57 -10.32
CA TYR A 139 -14.43 -21.77 -10.85
C TYR A 139 -13.20 -22.63 -11.17
N ARG A 140 -12.81 -23.52 -10.25
CA ARG A 140 -11.70 -24.46 -10.47
C ARG A 140 -11.98 -25.42 -11.61
N GLY A 141 -13.17 -25.98 -11.69
CA GLY A 141 -13.55 -26.90 -12.76
C GLY A 141 -13.40 -26.29 -14.16
N ILE A 142 -13.91 -25.06 -14.35
CA ILE A 142 -13.80 -24.35 -15.63
C ILE A 142 -12.35 -23.94 -15.91
N CYS A 143 -11.62 -23.45 -14.91
CA CYS A 143 -10.22 -23.05 -15.08
C CYS A 143 -9.32 -24.25 -15.37
N LYS A 144 -9.55 -25.41 -14.74
CA LYS A 144 -8.85 -26.67 -15.02
C LYS A 144 -9.12 -27.13 -16.46
N GLN A 145 -10.37 -27.15 -16.89
CA GLN A 145 -10.72 -27.47 -18.28
C GLN A 145 -10.06 -26.50 -19.25
N ALA A 146 -10.04 -25.20 -18.95
CA ALA A 146 -9.35 -24.19 -19.77
C ALA A 146 -7.85 -24.45 -19.84
N TRP A 147 -7.22 -24.80 -18.72
CA TRP A 147 -5.80 -25.15 -18.67
C TRP A 147 -5.46 -26.38 -19.52
N GLU A 148 -6.27 -27.42 -19.43
CA GLU A 148 -6.13 -28.65 -20.23
C GLU A 148 -6.30 -28.38 -21.73
N ASN A 149 -7.09 -27.38 -22.10
CA ASN A 149 -7.32 -26.95 -23.50
C ASN A 149 -6.26 -25.94 -24.01
N ILE A 150 -5.37 -25.41 -23.15
CA ILE A 150 -4.24 -24.62 -23.60
C ILE A 150 -3.26 -25.54 -24.32
N GLU A 151 -3.07 -25.29 -25.61
CA GLU A 151 -2.05 -25.99 -26.37
C GLU A 151 -0.68 -25.38 -26.10
N PHE A 152 -0.02 -25.86 -25.04
CA PHE A 152 1.35 -25.47 -24.73
C PHE A 152 2.33 -25.95 -25.82
N SER A 153 3.52 -25.34 -25.91
CA SER A 153 4.60 -25.82 -26.79
C SER A 153 5.01 -27.26 -26.39
N ASP A 154 5.58 -27.99 -27.34
CA ASP A 154 5.95 -29.39 -27.12
C ASP A 154 6.99 -29.56 -26.03
N ASN A 155 7.86 -28.56 -25.83
CA ASN A 155 8.80 -28.55 -24.72
C ASN A 155 8.07 -28.45 -23.40
N LEU A 156 7.15 -27.52 -23.25
CA LEU A 156 6.39 -27.35 -22.00
C LEU A 156 5.46 -28.53 -21.71
N LYS A 157 4.90 -29.19 -22.73
CA LYS A 157 4.14 -30.42 -22.54
C LYS A 157 4.98 -31.52 -21.89
N LYS A 158 6.27 -31.65 -22.30
CA LYS A 158 7.21 -32.61 -21.68
C LYS A 158 7.47 -32.26 -20.21
N ILE A 159 7.72 -30.99 -19.90
CA ILE A 159 7.95 -30.50 -18.54
C ILE A 159 6.72 -30.72 -17.66
N ILE A 160 5.53 -30.40 -18.15
CA ILE A 160 4.27 -30.62 -17.43
C ILE A 160 4.08 -32.12 -17.09
N LYS A 161 4.34 -32.98 -18.07
CA LYS A 161 4.24 -34.44 -17.91
C LYS A 161 5.28 -34.96 -16.91
N ASP A 162 6.52 -34.48 -16.99
CA ASP A 162 7.59 -34.86 -16.04
C ASP A 162 7.22 -34.46 -14.61
N ALA A 163 6.76 -33.21 -14.41
CA ALA A 163 6.31 -32.72 -13.11
C ALA A 163 5.15 -33.57 -12.55
N GLN A 164 4.15 -33.92 -13.39
CA GLN A 164 3.04 -34.78 -13.00
C GLN A 164 3.51 -36.17 -12.56
N GLN A 165 4.38 -36.82 -13.34
CA GLN A 165 4.92 -38.14 -13.02
C GLN A 165 5.73 -38.14 -11.72
N LYS A 166 6.58 -37.13 -11.51
CA LYS A 166 7.40 -37.02 -10.32
C LYS A 166 6.59 -36.72 -9.07
N SER A 167 5.58 -35.84 -9.20
CA SER A 167 4.68 -35.57 -8.09
C SER A 167 3.85 -36.80 -7.68
N GLN A 168 3.34 -37.57 -8.67
CA GLN A 168 2.65 -38.84 -8.41
C GLN A 168 3.55 -39.86 -7.72
N LYS A 169 4.83 -39.98 -8.17
CA LYS A 169 5.80 -40.89 -7.56
C LYS A 169 6.13 -40.49 -6.12
N LEU A 170 6.16 -39.20 -5.80
CA LEU A 170 6.37 -38.72 -4.43
C LEU A 170 5.18 -39.09 -3.52
N GLY A 171 3.99 -39.22 -4.08
CA GLY A 171 2.75 -39.46 -3.36
C GLY A 171 2.20 -38.20 -2.69
N ASP A 172 1.57 -38.35 -1.55
CA ASP A 172 0.96 -37.24 -0.81
C ASP A 172 2.02 -36.33 -0.16
N TYR A 173 1.94 -35.03 -0.39
CA TYR A 173 2.84 -34.04 0.17
C TYR A 173 2.18 -32.68 0.37
N VAL A 174 2.83 -31.83 1.14
CA VAL A 174 2.52 -30.42 1.36
C VAL A 174 3.58 -29.57 0.67
N CYS A 175 3.18 -28.52 -0.04
CA CYS A 175 4.09 -27.53 -0.59
C CYS A 175 4.17 -26.30 0.28
N ILE A 176 5.38 -25.79 0.51
CA ILE A 176 5.64 -24.47 1.07
C ILE A 176 6.35 -23.64 -0.01
N HIS A 177 5.62 -22.66 -0.57
CA HIS A 177 6.15 -21.76 -1.59
C HIS A 177 6.77 -20.53 -0.94
N VAL A 178 8.09 -20.43 -1.00
CA VAL A 178 8.88 -19.35 -0.42
C VAL A 178 9.26 -18.37 -1.54
N ARG A 179 8.36 -17.42 -1.81
CA ARG A 179 8.66 -16.33 -2.75
C ARG A 179 9.57 -15.31 -2.08
N SER A 180 10.66 -14.95 -2.74
CA SER A 180 11.67 -13.99 -2.28
C SER A 180 12.03 -12.98 -3.37
N GLY A 181 12.41 -13.45 -4.52
CA GLY A 181 13.05 -12.82 -5.68
C GLY A 181 12.85 -11.31 -5.83
N ASP A 182 11.82 -10.92 -6.52
CA ASP A 182 11.52 -9.54 -6.85
C ASP A 182 11.19 -8.66 -5.63
N VAL A 183 10.73 -9.26 -4.53
CA VAL A 183 10.38 -8.50 -3.31
C VAL A 183 11.57 -8.25 -2.40
N ILE A 184 12.50 -9.21 -2.30
CA ILE A 184 13.64 -9.12 -1.39
C ILE A 184 14.91 -8.65 -2.11
N TYR A 185 15.11 -9.09 -3.35
CA TYR A 185 16.36 -8.92 -4.08
C TYR A 185 16.33 -7.94 -5.24
N ASP A 186 15.18 -7.61 -5.81
CA ASP A 186 15.11 -6.60 -6.85
C ASP A 186 15.54 -5.24 -6.30
N TYR A 187 16.76 -4.87 -6.66
CA TYR A 187 17.38 -3.66 -6.18
C TYR A 187 16.66 -2.38 -6.59
N SER A 188 16.03 -2.38 -7.75
CA SER A 188 15.29 -1.22 -8.22
C SER A 188 13.94 -1.07 -7.51
N ASP A 189 13.29 -2.17 -7.20
CA ASP A 189 11.90 -2.16 -6.73
C ASP A 189 11.71 -2.41 -5.23
N ILE A 190 12.56 -3.18 -4.58
CA ILE A 190 12.42 -3.43 -3.12
C ILE A 190 12.39 -2.15 -2.30
N ARG A 191 13.16 -1.15 -2.70
CA ARG A 191 13.22 0.14 -2.02
C ARG A 191 11.94 0.94 -2.16
N LYS A 192 11.17 0.65 -3.20
CA LYS A 192 9.94 1.32 -3.56
C LYS A 192 8.70 0.62 -3.00
N TYR A 193 8.86 -0.59 -2.43
CA TYR A 193 7.72 -1.31 -1.90
C TYR A 193 7.26 -0.73 -0.57
N HIS A 194 6.01 -0.30 -0.56
CA HIS A 194 5.31 0.02 0.67
C HIS A 194 5.14 -1.23 1.56
N LYS A 195 4.98 -1.03 2.87
CA LYS A 195 4.80 -2.13 3.85
C LYS A 195 3.79 -3.19 3.45
N SER A 196 2.72 -2.83 2.74
CA SER A 196 1.72 -3.78 2.28
C SER A 196 2.26 -4.78 1.25
N ASN A 197 3.30 -4.42 0.51
CA ASN A 197 3.90 -5.28 -0.51
C ASN A 197 4.89 -6.30 0.03
N VAL A 198 5.44 -6.08 1.22
CA VAL A 198 6.39 -7.02 1.81
C VAL A 198 5.74 -8.38 2.12
N TYR A 199 4.43 -8.41 2.29
CA TYR A 199 3.65 -9.63 2.48
C TYR A 199 3.39 -10.42 1.18
N HIS A 200 3.91 -9.98 0.04
CA HIS A 200 3.97 -10.79 -1.18
C HIS A 200 5.13 -11.81 -1.18
N ALA A 201 6.17 -11.58 -0.41
CA ALA A 201 7.24 -12.55 -0.15
C ALA A 201 6.96 -13.34 1.13
N VAL A 202 7.61 -14.49 1.28
CA VAL A 202 7.63 -15.27 2.52
C VAL A 202 9.03 -15.20 3.08
N ASN A 203 9.22 -14.62 4.26
CA ASN A 203 10.53 -14.58 4.89
C ASN A 203 10.97 -15.97 5.40
N ALA A 204 12.27 -16.20 5.44
CA ALA A 204 12.86 -17.48 5.81
C ALA A 204 12.46 -17.95 7.23
N ALA A 205 12.28 -17.03 8.18
CA ALA A 205 11.88 -17.35 9.56
C ALA A 205 10.47 -17.93 9.62
N LEU A 206 9.53 -17.37 8.84
CA LEU A 206 8.19 -17.90 8.72
C LEU A 206 8.18 -19.25 7.99
N ALA A 207 8.95 -19.36 6.89
CA ALA A 207 9.06 -20.59 6.13
C ALA A 207 9.58 -21.75 7.00
N LEU A 208 10.59 -21.52 7.82
CA LEU A 208 11.09 -22.51 8.79
C LEU A 208 10.01 -22.98 9.77
N GLU A 209 9.23 -22.06 10.31
CA GLU A 209 8.15 -22.43 11.25
C GLU A 209 7.03 -23.23 10.58
N LEU A 210 6.72 -22.92 9.31
CA LEU A 210 5.74 -23.70 8.54
C LEU A 210 6.25 -25.13 8.28
N ILE A 211 7.56 -25.30 8.06
CA ILE A 211 8.17 -26.64 7.96
C ILE A 211 7.95 -27.39 9.27
N TYR A 212 8.27 -26.81 10.43
CA TYR A 212 8.10 -27.46 11.72
C TYR A 212 6.61 -27.76 12.03
N LYS A 213 5.71 -26.91 11.59
CA LYS A 213 4.25 -27.11 11.74
C LYS A 213 3.76 -28.40 11.04
N GLU A 214 4.30 -28.72 9.88
CA GLU A 214 3.92 -29.89 9.07
C GLU A 214 4.83 -31.12 9.31
N LEU A 215 5.96 -30.94 9.95
CA LEU A 215 6.95 -31.98 10.20
C LEU A 215 6.36 -33.15 11.00
N GLY A 216 6.66 -34.37 10.57
CA GLY A 216 6.14 -35.62 11.18
C GLY A 216 4.67 -35.90 10.86
N LYS A 217 4.01 -35.06 10.05
CA LYS A 217 2.61 -35.27 9.62
C LYS A 217 2.52 -35.53 8.12
N ASN A 218 3.38 -34.87 7.34
CA ASN A 218 3.34 -34.91 5.90
C ASN A 218 4.77 -34.87 5.34
N LYS A 219 4.95 -35.41 4.13
CA LYS A 219 6.11 -35.05 3.30
C LYS A 219 5.98 -33.58 2.94
N ILE A 220 7.08 -32.85 2.99
CA ILE A 220 7.12 -31.42 2.77
C ILE A 220 8.03 -31.11 1.58
N VAL A 221 7.54 -30.38 0.61
CA VAL A 221 8.32 -29.89 -0.52
C VAL A 221 8.47 -28.39 -0.42
N ILE A 222 9.70 -27.91 -0.36
CA ILE A 222 10.02 -26.49 -0.36
C ILE A 222 10.28 -26.06 -1.79
N ILE A 223 9.50 -25.07 -2.24
CA ILE A 223 9.58 -24.45 -3.57
C ILE A 223 9.84 -22.97 -3.38
N GLY A 224 10.83 -22.41 -4.06
CA GLY A 224 11.10 -20.96 -4.00
C GLY A 224 12.02 -20.50 -5.10
N ASP A 225 12.06 -19.21 -5.26
CA ASP A 225 12.88 -18.52 -6.27
C ASP A 225 14.27 -18.14 -5.72
N ASP A 226 14.46 -18.11 -4.42
CA ASP A 226 15.76 -17.98 -3.75
C ASP A 226 16.28 -19.40 -3.37
N ILE A 227 17.07 -19.96 -4.28
CA ILE A 227 17.54 -21.34 -4.16
C ILE A 227 18.42 -21.51 -2.92
N ASP A 228 19.38 -20.60 -2.71
CA ASP A 228 20.34 -20.71 -1.61
C ASP A 228 19.61 -20.70 -0.25
N THR A 229 18.63 -19.82 -0.07
CA THR A 229 17.83 -19.76 1.16
C THR A 229 16.96 -21.00 1.33
N THR A 230 16.30 -21.47 0.27
CA THR A 230 15.39 -22.61 0.37
C THR A 230 16.10 -23.95 0.55
N GLU A 231 17.25 -24.14 -0.09
CA GLU A 231 18.14 -25.30 0.17
C GLU A 231 18.67 -25.27 1.59
N LYS A 232 19.10 -24.09 2.08
CA LYS A 232 19.58 -23.94 3.45
C LYS A 232 18.51 -24.27 4.48
N LEU A 233 17.25 -23.90 4.26
CA LEU A 233 16.14 -24.28 5.15
C LEU A 233 16.00 -25.81 5.24
N VAL A 234 16.06 -26.50 4.10
CA VAL A 234 15.99 -27.98 4.06
C VAL A 234 17.18 -28.62 4.77
N GLU A 235 18.39 -28.10 4.51
CA GLU A 235 19.64 -28.56 5.15
C GLU A 235 19.57 -28.40 6.68
N LEU A 236 19.12 -27.25 7.17
CA LEU A 236 19.06 -26.96 8.62
C LEU A 236 17.99 -27.80 9.34
N VAL A 237 16.90 -28.12 8.67
CA VAL A 237 15.85 -29.03 9.23
C VAL A 237 16.36 -30.47 9.24
N ASN A 238 17.15 -30.87 8.23
CA ASN A 238 17.79 -32.19 8.09
C ASN A 238 16.85 -33.37 8.42
N HIS A 239 15.69 -33.42 7.76
CA HIS A 239 14.70 -34.46 7.99
C HIS A 239 14.35 -35.20 6.69
N PRO A 240 14.23 -36.56 6.68
CA PRO A 240 14.06 -37.36 5.47
C PRO A 240 12.74 -37.09 4.71
N GLU A 241 11.76 -36.49 5.35
CA GLU A 241 10.49 -36.12 4.72
C GLU A 241 10.41 -34.67 4.27
N VAL A 242 11.52 -33.91 4.37
CA VAL A 242 11.61 -32.51 3.89
C VAL A 242 12.49 -32.47 2.65
N TYR A 243 11.90 -32.10 1.53
CA TYR A 243 12.54 -32.11 0.23
C TYR A 243 12.66 -30.69 -0.31
N HIS A 244 13.80 -30.35 -0.86
CA HIS A 244 13.89 -29.21 -1.77
C HIS A 244 13.41 -29.64 -3.16
N ILE A 245 12.68 -28.77 -3.88
CA ILE A 245 12.15 -29.08 -5.21
C ILE A 245 13.24 -29.51 -6.21
N ASN A 246 14.48 -29.03 -6.04
CA ASN A 246 15.63 -29.40 -6.88
C ASN A 246 16.00 -30.89 -6.79
N THR A 247 15.48 -31.64 -5.83
CA THR A 247 15.57 -33.12 -5.83
C THR A 247 14.66 -33.74 -6.91
N GLN A 248 13.70 -32.99 -7.43
CA GLN A 248 12.74 -33.42 -8.43
C GLN A 248 12.98 -32.77 -9.80
N ARG A 249 13.69 -31.64 -9.87
CA ARG A 249 14.02 -30.90 -11.10
C ARG A 249 15.47 -30.45 -11.13
N SER A 250 15.99 -30.11 -12.31
CA SER A 250 17.37 -29.63 -12.46
C SER A 250 17.37 -28.14 -12.81
N VAL A 251 17.90 -27.33 -11.90
CA VAL A 251 18.06 -25.88 -12.12
C VAL A 251 19.12 -25.54 -13.16
N ASP A 252 20.07 -26.43 -13.39
CA ASP A 252 21.16 -26.21 -14.36
C ASP A 252 20.75 -26.54 -15.80
N HIS A 253 19.67 -27.30 -15.99
CA HIS A 253 19.20 -27.76 -17.29
C HIS A 253 17.85 -27.15 -17.71
N PHE A 254 17.10 -26.57 -16.77
CA PHE A 254 15.81 -25.95 -17.06
C PHE A 254 15.96 -24.44 -17.21
N SER A 255 15.30 -23.88 -18.22
CA SER A 255 15.09 -22.44 -18.33
C SER A 255 14.14 -21.92 -17.23
N ASN A 256 14.08 -20.61 -17.01
CA ASN A 256 13.13 -20.01 -16.09
C ASN A 256 11.67 -20.39 -16.40
N LEU A 257 11.33 -20.46 -17.67
CA LEU A 257 10.01 -20.88 -18.13
C LEU A 257 9.71 -22.34 -17.72
N GLU A 258 10.66 -23.22 -17.90
CA GLU A 258 10.51 -24.64 -17.56
C GLU A 258 10.42 -24.83 -16.03
N LEU A 259 11.25 -24.13 -15.26
CA LEU A 259 11.20 -24.12 -13.80
C LEU A 259 9.83 -23.62 -13.31
N PHE A 260 9.34 -22.52 -13.89
CA PHE A 260 8.04 -21.96 -13.57
C PHE A 260 6.90 -22.96 -13.82
N MET A 261 6.89 -23.61 -14.98
CA MET A 261 5.83 -24.58 -15.32
C MET A 261 5.91 -25.82 -14.44
N PHE A 262 7.12 -26.34 -14.21
CA PHE A 262 7.34 -27.49 -13.34
C PHE A 262 6.80 -27.20 -11.92
N ASP A 263 7.16 -26.06 -11.35
CA ASP A 263 6.80 -25.68 -9.99
C ASP A 263 5.29 -25.48 -9.83
N ILE A 264 4.61 -24.88 -10.81
CA ILE A 264 3.14 -24.74 -10.80
C ILE A 264 2.45 -26.11 -10.77
N ILE A 265 2.89 -27.03 -11.63
CA ILE A 265 2.29 -28.38 -11.68
C ILE A 265 2.58 -29.15 -10.37
N PHE A 266 3.77 -29.00 -9.83
CA PHE A 266 4.13 -29.62 -8.56
C PHE A 266 3.28 -29.06 -7.41
N MET A 267 3.10 -27.72 -7.35
CA MET A 267 2.21 -27.09 -6.37
C MET A 267 0.74 -27.52 -6.55
N SER A 268 0.26 -27.66 -7.80
CA SER A 268 -1.12 -28.03 -8.07
C SER A 268 -1.45 -29.47 -7.65
N ASN A 269 -0.46 -30.35 -7.56
CA ASN A 269 -0.63 -31.75 -7.13
C ASN A 269 -0.43 -31.95 -5.62
N SER A 270 -0.12 -30.90 -4.87
CA SER A 270 0.03 -30.99 -3.42
C SER A 270 -1.33 -31.05 -2.70
N LYS A 271 -1.41 -31.72 -1.56
CA LYS A 271 -2.60 -31.70 -0.69
C LYS A 271 -2.85 -30.32 -0.10
N LYS A 272 -1.78 -29.70 0.39
CA LYS A 272 -1.79 -28.36 0.98
C LYS A 272 -0.72 -27.50 0.35
N LEU A 273 -1.00 -26.24 0.19
CA LEU A 273 -0.11 -25.25 -0.37
C LEU A 273 -0.03 -24.03 0.54
N TYR A 274 1.12 -23.81 1.17
CA TYR A 274 1.43 -22.60 1.91
C TYR A 274 2.15 -21.60 1.02
N GLY A 275 1.84 -20.34 1.17
CA GLY A 275 2.49 -19.25 0.45
C GLY A 275 1.77 -17.93 0.55
N THR A 276 2.04 -17.04 -0.41
CA THR A 276 1.35 -15.76 -0.53
C THR A 276 0.38 -15.75 -1.72
N TYR A 277 -0.29 -14.62 -1.97
CA TYR A 277 -1.21 -14.49 -3.12
C TYR A 277 -0.44 -14.23 -4.43
N SER A 278 0.66 -14.95 -4.67
CA SER A 278 1.43 -14.85 -5.92
C SER A 278 0.65 -15.41 -7.11
N ALA A 279 1.04 -15.01 -8.32
CA ALA A 279 0.39 -15.50 -9.55
C ALA A 279 0.58 -17.01 -9.73
N MET A 280 1.73 -17.58 -9.38
CA MET A 280 1.99 -19.03 -9.42
C MET A 280 1.01 -19.80 -8.54
N ILE A 281 0.83 -19.35 -7.29
CA ILE A 281 -0.11 -19.96 -6.35
C ILE A 281 -1.55 -19.82 -6.86
N LYS A 282 -1.91 -18.69 -7.45
CA LYS A 282 -3.25 -18.53 -8.05
C LYS A 282 -3.48 -19.55 -9.14
N ILE A 283 -2.54 -19.76 -10.07
CA ILE A 283 -2.65 -20.77 -11.12
C ILE A 283 -2.82 -22.16 -10.51
N ALA A 284 -1.92 -22.56 -9.59
CA ALA A 284 -2.02 -23.87 -8.95
C ALA A 284 -3.41 -24.11 -8.34
N ARG A 285 -3.96 -23.09 -7.65
CA ARG A 285 -5.32 -23.15 -7.05
C ARG A 285 -6.47 -23.16 -8.07
N MET A 286 -6.26 -22.54 -9.25
CA MET A 286 -7.27 -22.47 -10.30
C MET A 286 -7.40 -23.80 -11.05
N ILE A 287 -6.30 -24.54 -11.17
CA ILE A 287 -6.24 -25.78 -11.98
C ILE A 287 -6.33 -27.06 -11.15
N SER A 288 -6.47 -26.95 -9.83
CA SER A 288 -6.49 -28.09 -8.93
C SER A 288 -7.37 -27.89 -7.71
N GLU A 289 -7.52 -28.94 -6.91
CA GLU A 289 -8.25 -28.94 -5.63
C GLU A 289 -7.34 -28.67 -4.43
N THR A 290 -6.05 -28.36 -4.65
CA THR A 290 -5.10 -28.13 -3.55
C THR A 290 -5.65 -27.11 -2.55
N GLU A 291 -5.54 -27.42 -1.26
CA GLU A 291 -5.99 -26.56 -0.18
C GLU A 291 -4.95 -25.47 0.10
N PHE A 292 -5.31 -24.23 -0.07
CA PHE A 292 -4.39 -23.09 0.10
C PHE A 292 -4.47 -22.47 1.49
N PHE A 293 -3.32 -22.27 2.08
CA PHE A 293 -3.12 -21.57 3.35
C PHE A 293 -2.19 -20.37 3.14
N SER A 294 -2.69 -19.15 3.36
CA SER A 294 -1.82 -17.99 3.40
C SER A 294 -0.83 -18.10 4.55
N SER A 295 0.46 -18.03 4.24
CA SER A 295 1.53 -18.20 5.23
C SER A 295 1.41 -17.24 6.42
N TYR A 296 1.06 -15.99 6.17
CA TYR A 296 0.96 -14.96 7.20
C TYR A 296 -0.28 -15.06 8.11
N TYR A 297 -1.29 -15.84 7.73
CA TYR A 297 -2.50 -16.03 8.56
C TYR A 297 -2.48 -17.32 9.39
N GLN A 298 -1.32 -18.00 9.44
CA GLN A 298 -1.17 -19.24 10.20
C GLN A 298 -0.94 -19.02 11.69
N PHE A 299 -0.52 -17.80 12.05
CA PHE A 299 -0.17 -17.43 13.42
C PHE A 299 -0.79 -16.08 13.76
N LYS A 300 -1.13 -15.86 15.02
CA LYS A 300 -1.55 -14.54 15.53
C LYS A 300 -0.34 -13.61 15.59
N SER A 301 -0.54 -12.29 15.54
CA SER A 301 0.55 -11.31 15.51
C SER A 301 1.58 -11.49 16.64
N GLY A 302 1.13 -11.75 17.87
CA GLY A 302 2.05 -12.00 19.00
C GLY A 302 2.86 -13.28 18.85
N GLU A 303 2.21 -14.37 18.41
CA GLU A 303 2.89 -15.65 18.14
C GLU A 303 3.88 -15.50 16.96
N TYR A 304 3.46 -14.83 15.90
CA TYR A 304 4.31 -14.56 14.75
C TYR A 304 5.55 -13.73 15.15
N TYR A 305 5.39 -12.76 16.04
CA TYR A 305 6.51 -11.95 16.53
C TYR A 305 7.55 -12.79 17.26
N GLU A 306 7.11 -13.71 18.14
CA GLU A 306 8.02 -14.60 18.85
C GLU A 306 8.69 -15.64 17.91
N ILE A 307 7.95 -16.14 16.92
CA ILE A 307 8.49 -16.99 15.85
C ILE A 307 9.61 -16.26 15.10
N LEU A 308 9.38 -15.02 14.71
CA LEU A 308 10.40 -14.22 14.01
C LEU A 308 11.66 -14.04 14.85
N LYS A 309 11.53 -13.70 16.15
CA LYS A 309 12.68 -13.55 17.07
C LYS A 309 13.49 -14.85 17.19
N LYS A 310 12.79 -15.95 17.50
CA LYS A 310 13.41 -17.27 17.66
C LYS A 310 14.13 -17.70 16.39
N ASN A 311 13.44 -17.66 15.27
CA ASN A 311 13.94 -18.19 14.02
C ASN A 311 14.99 -17.24 13.39
N TYR A 312 14.91 -15.92 13.58
CA TYR A 312 15.95 -14.99 13.18
C TYR A 312 17.29 -15.32 13.84
N ASN A 313 17.29 -15.50 15.17
CA ASN A 313 18.52 -15.82 15.90
C ASN A 313 19.15 -17.15 15.44
N TYR A 314 18.34 -18.11 15.02
CA TYR A 314 18.82 -19.38 14.47
C TYR A 314 19.32 -19.25 13.04
N LEU A 315 18.61 -18.51 12.18
CA LEU A 315 18.90 -18.43 10.74
C LEU A 315 19.96 -17.39 10.37
N PHE A 316 20.12 -16.36 11.19
CA PHE A 316 20.91 -15.19 10.85
C PHE A 316 22.33 -15.50 10.31
N PRO A 317 23.08 -16.51 10.79
CA PRO A 317 24.41 -16.81 10.26
C PRO A 317 24.38 -17.59 8.94
N TYR A 318 23.23 -18.09 8.50
CA TYR A 318 23.12 -19.02 7.38
C TYR A 318 22.44 -18.45 6.13
N ILE A 319 21.72 -17.34 6.28
CA ILE A 319 20.95 -16.73 5.18
C ILE A 319 21.59 -15.42 4.74
N SER A 320 21.23 -14.94 3.56
CA SER A 320 21.79 -13.72 2.99
C SER A 320 21.49 -12.47 3.82
N SER A 321 22.31 -11.42 3.66
CA SER A 321 22.08 -10.11 4.29
C SER A 321 20.70 -9.55 3.95
N SER A 322 20.25 -9.68 2.69
CA SER A 322 18.92 -9.21 2.30
C SER A 322 17.78 -9.95 3.00
N GLN A 323 17.90 -11.27 3.19
CA GLN A 323 16.94 -12.07 3.96
C GLN A 323 16.92 -11.64 5.44
N ASN A 324 18.10 -11.42 6.01
CA ASN A 324 18.21 -10.93 7.39
C ASN A 324 17.55 -9.55 7.56
N ALA A 325 17.82 -8.60 6.68
CA ALA A 325 17.19 -7.29 6.69
C ALA A 325 15.66 -7.39 6.53
N PHE A 326 15.20 -8.31 5.71
CA PHE A 326 13.78 -8.53 5.48
C PHE A 326 13.05 -9.11 6.71
N ILE A 327 13.65 -10.06 7.43
CA ILE A 327 13.11 -10.58 8.70
C ILE A 327 13.06 -9.47 9.75
N LEU A 328 14.11 -8.67 9.88
CA LEU A 328 14.18 -7.54 10.81
C LEU A 328 13.09 -6.50 10.51
N PHE A 329 12.81 -6.27 9.24
CA PHE A 329 11.71 -5.39 8.86
C PHE A 329 10.34 -5.96 9.25
N HIS A 330 10.13 -7.27 9.13
CA HIS A 330 8.91 -7.92 9.64
C HIS A 330 8.81 -7.85 11.16
N LEU A 331 9.92 -8.01 11.90
CA LEU A 331 9.98 -7.78 13.35
C LEU A 331 9.56 -6.36 13.69
N PHE A 332 10.05 -5.36 12.96
CA PHE A 332 9.64 -3.97 13.13
C PHE A 332 8.13 -3.80 12.87
N LEU A 333 7.60 -4.29 11.74
CA LEU A 333 6.19 -4.11 11.38
C LEU A 333 5.27 -4.76 12.40
N THR A 334 5.58 -6.00 12.80
CA THR A 334 4.78 -6.75 13.79
C THR A 334 4.91 -6.13 15.18
N GLY A 335 6.10 -5.71 15.57
CA GLY A 335 6.33 -4.99 16.84
C GLY A 335 5.56 -3.67 16.90
N MET A 336 5.47 -2.93 15.79
CA MET A 336 4.62 -1.72 15.69
C MET A 336 3.13 -2.02 15.92
N GLU A 337 2.62 -3.15 15.44
CA GLU A 337 1.26 -3.61 15.69
C GLU A 337 1.03 -3.95 17.17
N LEU A 338 2.03 -4.55 17.80
CA LEU A 338 1.99 -4.98 19.21
C LEU A 338 2.33 -3.85 20.19
N ASN A 339 2.64 -2.66 19.70
CA ASN A 339 3.10 -1.50 20.49
C ASN A 339 4.37 -1.79 21.31
N GLU A 340 5.33 -2.46 20.69
CA GLU A 340 6.66 -2.72 21.26
C GLU A 340 7.40 -1.40 21.57
N ASP A 341 8.40 -1.47 22.44
CA ASP A 341 9.22 -0.31 22.81
C ASP A 341 9.91 0.32 21.59
N VAL A 342 9.92 1.65 21.55
CA VAL A 342 10.46 2.42 20.43
C VAL A 342 11.95 2.17 20.17
N GLU A 343 12.73 1.93 21.22
CA GLU A 343 14.17 1.66 21.08
C GLU A 343 14.39 0.27 20.45
N ILE A 344 13.58 -0.71 20.84
CA ILE A 344 13.60 -2.04 20.23
C ILE A 344 13.19 -1.96 18.76
N LEU A 345 12.10 -1.23 18.46
CA LEU A 345 11.64 -1.02 17.08
C LEU A 345 12.71 -0.36 16.22
N CYS A 346 13.35 0.69 16.72
CA CYS A 346 14.45 1.36 16.03
C CYS A 346 15.66 0.44 15.83
N SER A 347 15.98 -0.40 16.83
CA SER A 347 17.11 -1.33 16.75
C SER A 347 16.96 -2.36 15.62
N TYR A 348 15.73 -2.82 15.33
CA TYR A 348 15.49 -3.71 14.18
C TYR A 348 15.79 -3.02 12.86
N LEU A 349 15.39 -1.74 12.74
CA LEU A 349 15.65 -0.98 11.50
C LEU A 349 17.13 -0.60 11.36
N ASP A 350 17.83 -0.35 12.46
CA ASP A 350 19.27 -0.10 12.44
C ASP A 350 20.03 -1.34 11.98
N LYS A 351 19.72 -2.50 12.54
CA LYS A 351 20.30 -3.78 12.08
C LYS A 351 19.94 -4.09 10.64
N ALA A 352 18.70 -3.79 10.21
CA ALA A 352 18.30 -3.96 8.82
C ALA A 352 19.12 -3.06 7.89
N LEU A 353 19.47 -1.85 8.31
CA LEU A 353 20.35 -0.94 7.57
C LEU A 353 21.81 -1.38 7.53
N GLU A 354 22.30 -2.12 8.53
CA GLU A 354 23.62 -2.74 8.50
C GLU A 354 23.72 -3.79 7.38
N TYR A 355 22.64 -4.55 7.16
CA TYR A 355 22.57 -5.58 6.13
C TYR A 355 22.20 -5.05 4.74
N ASP A 356 21.40 -3.97 4.67
CA ASP A 356 20.87 -3.38 3.44
C ASP A 356 20.90 -1.85 3.53
N PHE A 357 22.12 -1.32 3.59
CA PHE A 357 22.39 0.10 3.85
C PHE A 357 21.70 1.05 2.87
N GLU A 358 21.60 0.67 1.60
CA GLU A 358 21.02 1.54 0.59
C GLU A 358 19.48 1.54 0.56
N ASN A 359 18.82 0.75 1.38
CA ASN A 359 17.38 0.66 1.44
C ASN A 359 16.76 1.75 2.32
N ASP A 360 16.48 2.91 1.73
CA ASP A 360 15.94 4.08 2.44
C ASP A 360 14.53 3.87 3.01
N LYS A 361 13.86 2.77 2.64
CA LYS A 361 12.58 2.37 3.26
C LYS A 361 12.73 2.23 4.79
N TYR A 362 13.79 1.61 5.24
CA TYR A 362 14.05 1.43 6.67
C TYR A 362 14.27 2.77 7.38
N ARG A 363 14.93 3.74 6.70
CA ARG A 363 15.10 5.10 7.23
C ARG A 363 13.79 5.85 7.35
N ILE A 364 12.93 5.77 6.33
CA ILE A 364 11.61 6.39 6.35
C ILE A 364 10.78 5.85 7.53
N TYR A 365 10.75 4.53 7.71
CA TYR A 365 10.02 3.90 8.81
C TYR A 365 10.63 4.18 10.18
N LYS A 366 11.95 4.29 10.28
CA LYS A 366 12.59 4.71 11.54
C LYS A 366 12.21 6.12 11.94
N ILE A 367 12.26 7.06 11.00
CA ILE A 367 11.81 8.44 11.24
C ILE A 367 10.33 8.47 11.62
N TYR A 368 9.49 7.72 10.87
CA TYR A 368 8.07 7.59 11.19
C TYR A 368 7.85 7.07 12.62
N CYS A 369 8.55 6.02 13.02
CA CYS A 369 8.50 5.46 14.36
C CYS A 369 8.89 6.50 15.41
N LEU A 370 10.04 7.16 15.25
CA LEU A 370 10.51 8.18 16.17
C LEU A 370 9.52 9.34 16.32
N LEU A 371 8.99 9.85 15.21
CA LEU A 371 8.00 10.93 15.23
C LEU A 371 6.66 10.48 15.85
N LYS A 372 6.20 9.26 15.55
CA LYS A 372 4.97 8.68 16.11
C LYS A 372 5.04 8.55 17.64
N TYR A 373 6.19 8.15 18.16
CA TYR A 373 6.43 8.00 19.60
C TYR A 373 7.01 9.26 20.27
N ASN A 374 6.92 10.41 19.59
CA ASN A 374 7.34 11.72 20.10
C ASN A 374 8.83 11.83 20.49
N LYS A 375 9.70 11.06 19.79
CA LYS A 375 11.15 11.14 19.92
C LYS A 375 11.74 12.10 18.89
N ILE A 376 11.28 13.36 18.90
CA ILE A 376 11.50 14.33 17.83
C ILE A 376 12.96 14.68 17.67
N ASP A 377 13.70 14.88 18.79
CA ASP A 377 15.13 15.20 18.75
C ASP A 377 15.96 14.07 18.09
N LYS A 378 15.60 12.81 18.38
CA LYS A 378 16.26 11.65 17.74
C LYS A 378 15.94 11.60 16.24
N ALA A 379 14.71 11.92 15.84
CA ALA A 379 14.33 11.98 14.43
C ALA A 379 15.07 13.08 13.68
N GLU A 380 15.20 14.26 14.29
CA GLU A 380 15.93 15.39 13.73
C GLU A 380 17.41 15.08 13.56
N LEU A 381 18.05 14.53 14.61
CA LEU A 381 19.45 14.11 14.56
C LEU A 381 19.68 13.06 13.47
N PHE A 382 18.81 12.07 13.37
CA PHE A 382 18.90 11.02 12.37
C PHE A 382 18.78 11.59 10.95
N LEU A 383 17.81 12.49 10.72
CA LEU A 383 17.65 13.18 9.44
C LEU A 383 18.86 14.03 9.09
N SER A 384 19.43 14.75 10.04
CA SER A 384 20.61 15.59 9.81
C SER A 384 21.81 14.80 9.30
N GLN A 385 22.01 13.61 9.82
CA GLN A 385 23.06 12.70 9.41
C GLN A 385 22.84 12.19 7.98
N TYR A 386 21.61 11.75 7.65
CA TYR A 386 21.33 11.09 6.38
C TYR A 386 21.15 12.04 5.20
N LEU A 387 20.47 13.15 5.39
CA LEU A 387 20.21 14.09 4.30
C LEU A 387 21.50 14.75 3.77
N SER A 388 22.58 14.70 4.54
CA SER A 388 23.88 15.21 4.08
C SER A 388 24.46 14.44 2.88
N PHE A 389 24.13 13.14 2.72
CA PHE A 389 24.68 12.29 1.65
C PHE A 389 23.66 11.45 0.88
N ARG A 390 22.40 11.29 1.38
CA ARG A 390 21.35 10.52 0.72
C ARG A 390 20.05 11.27 0.47
N GLU A 391 20.10 12.60 0.46
CA GLU A 391 18.91 13.43 0.27
C GLU A 391 18.08 13.03 -0.95
N LYS A 392 18.74 12.86 -2.11
CA LYS A 392 18.09 12.60 -3.39
C LYS A 392 17.34 11.26 -3.37
N ASP A 393 17.97 10.21 -2.87
CA ASP A 393 17.40 8.86 -2.84
C ASP A 393 16.25 8.79 -1.83
N PHE A 394 16.45 9.36 -0.64
CA PHE A 394 15.43 9.45 0.40
C PHE A 394 14.17 10.20 -0.09
N ILE A 395 14.33 11.38 -0.68
CA ILE A 395 13.21 12.19 -1.19
C ILE A 395 12.51 11.48 -2.36
N SER A 396 13.28 10.87 -3.27
CA SER A 396 12.72 10.09 -4.38
C SER A 396 11.84 8.95 -3.89
N LEU A 397 12.28 8.21 -2.88
CA LEU A 397 11.53 7.12 -2.29
C LEU A 397 10.31 7.62 -1.49
N LEU A 398 10.46 8.67 -0.71
CA LEU A 398 9.38 9.23 0.12
C LEU A 398 8.15 9.60 -0.74
N PHE A 399 8.38 10.08 -1.97
CA PHE A 399 7.31 10.47 -2.91
C PHE A 399 6.94 9.37 -3.90
N TYR A 400 7.60 8.24 -3.85
CA TYR A 400 7.26 7.13 -4.74
C TYR A 400 5.87 6.58 -4.42
N LYS A 401 5.10 6.36 -5.49
CA LYS A 401 3.76 5.78 -5.42
C LYS A 401 3.62 4.72 -6.49
N ASN A 402 3.15 3.55 -6.10
CA ASN A 402 2.78 2.48 -7.02
C ASN A 402 1.37 1.95 -6.71
N TYR A 403 0.97 0.88 -7.38
CA TYR A 403 -0.34 0.24 -7.18
C TYR A 403 -0.55 -0.28 -5.75
N ALA A 404 0.51 -0.59 -5.04
CA ALA A 404 0.46 -1.16 -3.68
C ALA A 404 0.42 -0.10 -2.58
N GLY A 405 0.69 1.18 -2.90
CA GLY A 405 0.63 2.25 -1.93
C GLY A 405 1.69 3.31 -2.10
N SER A 406 1.85 4.10 -1.06
CA SER A 406 2.82 5.20 -0.96
C SER A 406 3.19 5.41 0.50
N PHE A 407 4.24 6.18 0.74
CA PHE A 407 4.65 6.60 2.09
C PHE A 407 3.84 7.79 2.64
N SER A 408 2.70 8.12 2.03
CA SER A 408 1.88 9.28 2.45
C SER A 408 1.37 9.17 3.90
N GLU A 409 1.34 7.99 4.50
CA GLU A 409 0.97 7.79 5.90
C GLU A 409 1.93 8.48 6.89
N VAL A 410 3.18 8.74 6.47
CA VAL A 410 4.18 9.40 7.33
C VAL A 410 4.10 10.93 7.24
N PHE A 411 3.47 11.50 6.21
CA PHE A 411 3.42 12.94 5.96
C PHE A 411 2.81 13.76 7.12
N PRO A 412 1.69 13.34 7.76
CA PRO A 412 1.12 14.08 8.87
C PRO A 412 2.09 14.27 10.05
N TYR A 413 3.01 13.33 10.25
CA TYR A 413 3.99 13.41 11.34
C TYR A 413 5.08 14.45 11.06
N PHE A 414 5.45 14.65 9.80
CA PHE A 414 6.33 15.75 9.41
C PHE A 414 5.65 17.09 9.57
N PHE A 415 4.39 17.23 9.15
CA PHE A 415 3.63 18.48 9.29
C PHE A 415 3.45 18.90 10.76
N SER A 416 3.09 17.97 11.62
CA SER A 416 2.85 18.25 13.04
C SER A 416 4.11 18.63 13.80
N ASN A 417 5.28 18.25 13.31
CA ASN A 417 6.57 18.49 13.94
C ASN A 417 7.44 19.52 13.18
N ALA A 418 6.92 20.11 12.09
CA ALA A 418 7.61 21.17 11.35
C ALA A 418 7.70 22.46 12.20
N LYS A 419 8.83 22.65 12.85
CA LYS A 419 9.17 23.81 13.69
C LYS A 419 10.58 24.27 13.33
N SER A 420 10.86 25.54 13.53
CA SER A 420 12.20 26.11 13.28
C SER A 420 13.32 25.46 14.14
N LEU A 421 12.96 24.89 15.29
CA LEU A 421 13.87 24.11 16.13
C LEU A 421 14.32 22.79 15.46
N TYR A 422 13.53 22.26 14.51
CA TYR A 422 13.77 21.01 13.81
C TYR A 422 13.92 21.25 12.30
N PRO A 423 15.06 21.82 11.86
CA PRO A 423 15.24 22.28 10.48
C PRO A 423 15.16 21.14 9.44
N TYR A 424 15.64 19.93 9.73
CA TYR A 424 15.61 18.82 8.79
C TYR A 424 14.20 18.20 8.68
N ILE A 425 13.48 18.05 9.78
CA ILE A 425 12.06 17.64 9.77
C ILE A 425 11.24 18.65 8.99
N SER A 426 11.45 19.95 9.24
CA SER A 426 10.76 21.03 8.55
C SER A 426 11.12 21.10 7.07
N TYR A 427 12.37 20.80 6.70
CA TYR A 427 12.78 20.69 5.32
C TYR A 427 12.02 19.57 4.58
N ILE A 428 11.87 18.40 5.19
CA ILE A 428 11.07 17.32 4.60
C ILE A 428 9.59 17.73 4.51
N ALA A 429 9.04 18.38 5.53
CA ALA A 429 7.68 18.93 5.46
C ALA A 429 7.50 19.89 4.28
N ALA A 430 8.48 20.78 4.05
CA ALA A 430 8.47 21.69 2.90
C ALA A 430 8.53 20.93 1.56
N GLN A 431 9.32 19.87 1.45
CA GLN A 431 9.35 18.99 0.27
C GLN A 431 7.98 18.31 0.04
N ILE A 432 7.31 17.88 1.10
CA ILE A 432 5.98 17.29 1.00
C ILE A 432 4.95 18.32 0.54
N TYR A 433 5.01 19.58 1.03
CA TYR A 433 4.17 20.66 0.51
C TYR A 433 4.45 20.95 -0.97
N MET A 434 5.71 20.92 -1.40
CA MET A 434 6.06 21.04 -2.83
C MET A 434 5.45 19.90 -3.66
N TYR A 435 5.50 18.68 -3.17
CA TYR A 435 4.89 17.52 -3.83
C TYR A 435 3.37 17.70 -4.00
N HIS A 436 2.70 18.24 -2.97
CA HIS A 436 1.27 18.58 -3.00
C HIS A 436 0.94 19.87 -3.74
N ARG A 437 1.94 20.56 -4.34
CA ARG A 437 1.82 21.84 -5.03
C ARG A 437 1.38 23.00 -4.13
N ASP A 438 1.55 22.88 -2.82
CA ASP A 438 1.40 23.98 -1.87
C ASP A 438 2.71 24.75 -1.72
N TYR A 439 3.02 25.53 -2.76
CA TYR A 439 4.27 26.27 -2.87
C TYR A 439 4.40 27.37 -1.81
N PHE A 440 3.28 27.86 -1.32
CA PHE A 440 3.26 28.89 -0.30
C PHE A 440 3.77 28.36 1.05
N MET A 441 3.19 27.25 1.53
CA MET A 441 3.61 26.63 2.78
C MET A 441 5.05 26.12 2.70
N ALA A 442 5.44 25.55 1.55
CA ALA A 442 6.82 25.16 1.33
C ALA A 442 7.79 26.33 1.47
N TYR A 443 7.50 27.46 0.81
CA TYR A 443 8.33 28.65 0.88
C TYR A 443 8.38 29.25 2.29
N LYS A 444 7.24 29.33 2.97
CA LYS A 444 7.14 29.85 4.36
C LYS A 444 8.04 29.05 5.30
N ILE A 445 7.90 27.72 5.30
CA ILE A 445 8.68 26.86 6.18
C ILE A 445 10.19 27.03 5.92
N ILE A 446 10.60 27.04 4.64
CA ILE A 446 12.02 27.19 4.30
C ILE A 446 12.57 28.57 4.72
N LYS A 447 11.80 29.63 4.55
CA LYS A 447 12.16 30.97 5.01
C LYS A 447 12.36 31.02 6.52
N ASP A 448 11.42 30.44 7.28
CA ASP A 448 11.47 30.41 8.74
C ASP A 448 12.69 29.63 9.26
N ILE A 449 13.00 28.49 8.62
CA ILE A 449 14.21 27.70 8.95
C ILE A 449 15.48 28.50 8.64
N ALA A 450 15.57 29.09 7.46
CA ALA A 450 16.76 29.83 7.01
C ALA A 450 17.03 31.04 7.90
N TYR A 451 15.99 31.69 8.41
CA TYR A 451 16.13 32.84 9.30
C TYR A 451 16.74 32.46 10.65
N LEU A 452 16.32 31.33 11.24
CA LEU A 452 16.76 30.89 12.56
C LEU A 452 18.00 29.99 12.53
N ASN A 453 18.30 29.38 11.40
CA ASN A 453 19.44 28.48 11.19
C ASN A 453 20.25 28.90 9.95
N PRO A 454 21.11 29.95 10.04
CA PRO A 454 21.85 30.43 8.88
C PRO A 454 22.74 29.37 8.21
N SER A 455 23.29 28.42 8.96
CA SER A 455 24.09 27.32 8.42
C SER A 455 23.27 26.38 7.50
N PHE A 456 21.96 26.35 7.66
CA PHE A 456 21.04 25.54 6.86
C PHE A 456 20.68 26.18 5.50
N ILE A 457 21.04 27.44 5.30
CA ILE A 457 20.70 28.20 4.08
C ILE A 457 21.21 27.49 2.83
N ASN A 458 22.46 27.03 2.83
CA ASN A 458 23.07 26.39 1.66
C ASN A 458 22.34 25.08 1.29
N PHE A 459 21.89 24.29 2.27
CA PHE A 459 21.14 23.07 2.09
C PHE A 459 19.74 23.35 1.51
N SER A 460 19.06 24.34 2.04
CA SER A 460 17.67 24.66 1.66
C SER A 460 17.53 25.58 0.44
N LYS A 461 18.63 26.21 -0.02
CA LYS A 461 18.63 27.22 -1.10
C LYS A 461 17.92 26.79 -2.39
N LYS A 462 18.19 25.58 -2.87
CA LYS A 462 17.55 25.05 -4.09
C LYS A 462 16.04 24.93 -3.93
N LEU A 463 15.58 24.48 -2.77
CA LEU A 463 14.16 24.31 -2.47
C LEU A 463 13.48 25.68 -2.31
N ALA A 464 14.12 26.63 -1.66
CA ALA A 464 13.64 28.00 -1.53
C ALA A 464 13.43 28.66 -2.91
N ILE A 465 14.42 28.58 -3.79
CA ILE A 465 14.34 29.12 -5.16
C ILE A 465 13.20 28.42 -5.93
N LYS A 466 13.12 27.10 -5.85
CA LYS A 466 12.11 26.31 -6.55
C LYS A 466 10.70 26.64 -6.07
N SER A 467 10.47 26.66 -4.76
CA SER A 467 9.16 27.00 -4.17
C SER A 467 8.73 28.42 -4.52
N TYR A 468 9.63 29.40 -4.46
CA TYR A 468 9.38 30.78 -4.86
C TYR A 468 9.03 30.92 -6.35
N LYS A 469 9.77 30.23 -7.23
CA LYS A 469 9.49 30.20 -8.67
C LYS A 469 8.08 29.66 -8.96
N TYR A 470 7.71 28.53 -8.37
CA TYR A 470 6.40 27.93 -8.58
C TYR A 470 5.28 28.75 -7.92
N LEU A 471 5.54 29.35 -6.77
CA LEU A 471 4.60 30.28 -6.14
C LEU A 471 4.29 31.45 -7.09
N ASN A 472 5.29 32.06 -7.68
CA ASN A 472 5.12 33.14 -8.65
C ASN A 472 4.35 32.71 -9.91
N ILE A 473 4.62 31.51 -10.43
CA ILE A 473 3.87 30.94 -11.57
C ILE A 473 2.40 30.70 -11.18
N SER A 474 2.17 30.14 -10.00
CA SER A 474 0.81 29.86 -9.50
C SER A 474 0.00 31.15 -9.30
N LEU A 475 0.63 32.21 -8.85
CA LEU A 475 0.00 33.51 -8.68
C LEU A 475 -0.34 34.18 -10.03
N LYS A 476 0.48 33.98 -11.07
CA LYS A 476 0.21 34.49 -12.42
C LYS A 476 -1.03 33.87 -13.08
N ASN A 477 -1.37 32.66 -12.71
CA ASN A 477 -2.47 31.90 -13.32
C ASN A 477 -3.84 32.12 -12.63
N LYS A 478 -3.90 32.96 -11.60
CA LYS A 478 -5.14 33.30 -10.91
C LYS A 478 -5.48 34.77 -11.12
N ASP A 479 -6.51 34.95 -11.90
CA ASP A 479 -7.39 36.10 -12.13
C ASP A 479 -6.93 37.59 -12.06
N GLN A 480 -7.61 38.38 -12.86
CA GLN A 480 -7.42 39.80 -13.18
C GLN A 480 -7.30 40.75 -11.96
N LEU A 481 -7.84 40.34 -10.79
CA LEU A 481 -7.68 41.11 -9.54
C LEU A 481 -6.21 41.15 -9.07
N ILE A 482 -5.46 40.10 -9.39
CA ILE A 482 -4.03 39.99 -9.08
C ILE A 482 -3.18 40.82 -10.07
N LYS A 483 -3.74 41.16 -11.27
CA LYS A 483 -2.97 41.99 -12.25
C LYS A 483 -2.58 43.36 -11.70
N ASN A 484 -3.45 43.99 -10.90
CA ASN A 484 -3.11 45.30 -10.30
C ASN A 484 -2.09 45.16 -9.17
N GLN A 485 -2.11 44.07 -8.42
CA GLN A 485 -1.07 43.77 -7.42
C GLN A 485 0.24 43.26 -8.07
N ILE A 486 0.13 42.55 -9.21
CA ILE A 486 1.29 42.09 -9.99
C ILE A 486 2.07 43.28 -10.59
N VAL A 487 1.41 44.40 -10.94
CA VAL A 487 2.14 45.61 -11.38
C VAL A 487 3.00 46.13 -10.24
N GLN A 488 2.48 46.21 -9.02
CA GLN A 488 3.27 46.61 -7.84
C GLN A 488 4.40 45.62 -7.52
N ILE A 489 4.14 44.34 -7.69
CA ILE A 489 5.14 43.24 -7.50
C ILE A 489 6.19 43.29 -8.63
N LYS A 490 5.83 43.66 -9.87
CA LYS A 490 6.79 43.85 -10.95
C LYS A 490 7.69 45.07 -10.71
N GLU A 491 7.13 46.16 -10.20
CA GLU A 491 7.94 47.33 -9.80
C GLU A 491 8.87 46.99 -8.64
N LEU A 492 8.40 46.22 -7.66
CA LEU A 492 9.23 45.70 -6.59
C LEU A 492 10.26 44.68 -7.09
N LYS A 493 9.91 43.83 -8.07
CA LYS A 493 10.84 42.86 -8.68
C LYS A 493 11.95 43.56 -9.47
N ASN A 494 11.63 44.64 -10.18
CA ASN A 494 12.64 45.46 -10.86
C ASN A 494 13.52 46.19 -9.85
N LYS A 495 12.94 46.71 -8.75
CA LYS A 495 13.72 47.29 -7.64
C LYS A 495 14.59 46.22 -6.94
N VAL A 496 14.10 45.00 -6.75
CA VAL A 496 14.88 43.90 -6.18
C VAL A 496 15.99 43.45 -7.12
N LEU A 497 15.78 43.43 -8.44
CA LEU A 497 16.84 43.13 -9.43
C LEU A 497 17.88 44.24 -9.49
N GLN A 498 17.44 45.50 -9.34
CA GLN A 498 18.34 46.65 -9.21
C GLN A 498 19.15 46.55 -7.91
N LEU A 499 18.47 46.24 -6.79
CA LEU A 499 19.11 46.05 -5.49
C LEU A 499 20.02 44.82 -5.41
N GLN A 500 19.77 43.75 -6.22
CA GLN A 500 20.69 42.60 -6.34
C GLN A 500 21.99 43.03 -7.07
N LYS A 501 21.91 43.94 -8.02
CA LYS A 501 23.11 44.53 -8.67
C LYS A 501 23.85 45.52 -7.74
N ASP A 502 23.08 46.25 -6.93
CA ASP A 502 23.64 47.18 -5.94
C ASP A 502 24.12 46.45 -4.66
N PHE A 503 23.64 45.21 -4.40
CA PHE A 503 24.00 44.44 -3.20
C PHE A 503 25.44 43.90 -3.22
N ASP A 504 26.03 43.73 -4.39
CA ASP A 504 27.47 43.41 -4.50
C ASP A 504 28.34 44.63 -4.09
N SER A 505 27.72 45.82 -3.93
CA SER A 505 28.38 47.04 -3.51
C SER A 505 27.98 47.61 -2.14
N ILE A 506 26.93 47.09 -1.49
CA ILE A 506 26.42 47.74 -0.25
C ILE A 506 26.01 46.71 0.83
N ASN A 507 26.95 46.37 1.67
CA ASN A 507 26.73 45.60 2.90
C ASN A 507 26.10 46.41 4.06
N LEU A 508 25.72 47.67 3.84
CA LEU A 508 25.31 48.58 4.93
C LEU A 508 23.82 48.95 4.99
N LEU A 509 22.98 48.62 4.00
CA LEU A 509 21.55 49.03 3.99
C LEU A 509 20.57 47.90 4.24
N LYS A 510 21.05 46.85 4.88
CA LYS A 510 20.34 45.55 5.04
C LYS A 510 19.14 45.59 5.98
N ASN A 511 19.06 46.51 6.91
CA ASN A 511 18.11 46.43 8.01
C ASN A 511 16.76 47.13 7.79
N ASP A 512 16.73 48.23 7.04
CA ASP A 512 15.49 49.02 6.92
C ASP A 512 14.52 48.50 5.85
N LEU A 513 15.03 47.85 4.79
CA LEU A 513 14.17 47.30 3.71
C LEU A 513 13.40 46.03 4.13
N LEU A 514 13.95 45.26 5.04
CA LEU A 514 13.33 44.04 5.60
C LEU A 514 12.06 44.33 6.40
N GLU A 515 11.95 45.49 7.04
CA GLU A 515 10.81 45.84 7.87
C GLU A 515 9.54 46.19 7.08
N ILE A 516 9.74 46.85 5.92
CA ILE A 516 8.62 47.28 5.06
C ILE A 516 8.00 46.11 4.31
N GLN A 517 8.83 45.21 3.79
CA GLN A 517 8.35 43.96 3.14
C GLN A 517 7.62 43.03 4.11
N LYS A 518 8.02 43.05 5.39
CA LYS A 518 7.39 42.26 6.45
C LYS A 518 5.94 42.68 6.70
N LYS A 519 5.65 43.98 6.71
CA LYS A 519 4.31 44.53 6.96
C LYS A 519 3.31 44.28 5.84
N GLN A 520 3.72 44.34 4.57
CA GLN A 520 2.82 44.13 3.43
C GLN A 520 2.55 42.60 3.16
N LEU A 521 3.54 41.77 3.39
CA LEU A 521 3.40 40.32 3.24
C LEU A 521 2.55 39.69 4.36
N ASP A 522 2.65 40.21 5.59
CA ASP A 522 1.89 39.74 6.73
C ASP A 522 0.37 39.92 6.60
N VAL A 523 -0.10 40.92 5.88
CA VAL A 523 -1.53 41.12 5.59
C VAL A 523 -2.05 40.09 4.60
N LEU A 524 -1.31 39.80 3.53
CA LEU A 524 -1.70 38.79 2.50
C LEU A 524 -1.52 37.35 2.99
N ILE A 525 -0.59 37.14 3.88
CA ILE A 525 -0.31 35.85 4.52
C ILE A 525 -1.45 35.45 5.45
N LYS A 526 -1.97 36.40 6.25
CA LYS A 526 -2.94 36.16 7.31
C LYS A 526 -4.27 35.55 6.82
N ASP A 527 -4.80 36.01 5.72
CA ASP A 527 -6.08 35.51 5.16
C ASP A 527 -5.94 34.11 4.54
N ARG A 528 -4.78 33.82 3.94
CA ARG A 528 -4.52 32.52 3.30
C ARG A 528 -4.03 31.47 4.29
N GLU A 529 -3.29 31.87 5.32
CA GLU A 529 -2.92 31.02 6.43
C GLU A 529 -4.15 30.40 7.10
N GLN A 530 -5.22 31.17 7.26
CA GLN A 530 -6.45 30.72 7.88
C GLN A 530 -7.16 29.64 7.05
N MET A 531 -7.14 29.74 5.74
CA MET A 531 -7.75 28.75 4.84
C MET A 531 -6.92 27.44 4.75
N ILE A 532 -5.61 27.55 4.72
CA ILE A 532 -4.71 26.40 4.55
C ILE A 532 -4.50 25.68 5.87
N VAL A 533 -4.34 26.41 6.97
CA VAL A 533 -4.28 25.87 8.33
C VAL A 533 -5.58 25.12 8.66
N ASN A 534 -6.74 25.64 8.25
CA ASN A 534 -8.02 24.95 8.43
C ASN A 534 -8.10 23.65 7.61
N ARG A 535 -7.52 23.59 6.43
CA ARG A 535 -7.55 22.42 5.55
C ARG A 535 -6.59 21.30 6.01
N PHE A 536 -5.40 21.63 6.48
CA PHE A 536 -4.34 20.67 6.83
C PHE A 536 -4.23 20.41 8.33
N ARG A 537 -4.45 21.42 9.16
CA ARG A 537 -4.33 21.30 10.64
C ARG A 537 -5.61 20.78 11.30
N TYR A 538 -6.78 21.08 10.75
CA TYR A 538 -8.07 20.78 11.36
C TYR A 538 -8.92 19.77 10.58
N GLY A 539 -8.50 19.36 9.38
CA GLY A 539 -9.20 18.39 8.55
C GLY A 539 -10.44 18.98 7.88
N LYS A 540 -11.35 18.10 7.44
CA LYS A 540 -12.63 18.49 6.83
C LYS A 540 -13.70 18.71 7.90
N ALA A 541 -14.66 19.63 7.66
CA ALA A 541 -15.82 19.82 8.51
C ALA A 541 -16.61 18.51 8.72
N LYS A 542 -16.71 17.69 7.68
CA LYS A 542 -17.30 16.36 7.74
C LYS A 542 -16.68 15.49 8.84
N ASN A 543 -15.35 15.40 8.90
CA ASN A 543 -14.66 14.62 9.91
C ASN A 543 -14.89 15.18 11.33
N ARG A 544 -15.00 16.49 11.44
CA ARG A 544 -15.29 17.15 12.70
C ARG A 544 -16.70 16.83 13.21
N ILE A 545 -17.70 16.77 12.34
CA ILE A 545 -19.05 16.34 12.70
C ILE A 545 -19.08 14.85 13.08
N GLN A 546 -18.38 14.01 12.32
CA GLN A 546 -18.26 12.58 12.62
C GLN A 546 -17.51 12.29 13.93
N ASN A 547 -16.67 13.21 14.39
CA ASN A 547 -16.02 13.13 15.70
C ASN A 547 -16.87 13.67 16.86
N GLN A 548 -18.04 14.25 16.62
CA GLN A 548 -18.96 14.67 17.69
C GLN A 548 -19.53 13.45 18.44
N LEU A 549 -19.84 13.65 19.70
CA LEU A 549 -20.36 12.60 20.56
C LEU A 549 -21.61 11.94 19.97
N SER A 550 -22.54 12.74 19.41
CA SER A 550 -23.75 12.23 18.78
C SER A 550 -23.43 11.23 17.66
N TYR A 551 -22.48 11.53 16.78
CA TYR A 551 -22.12 10.62 15.70
C TYR A 551 -21.47 9.33 16.22
N LYS A 552 -20.50 9.44 17.15
CA LYS A 552 -19.80 8.30 17.76
C LYS A 552 -20.76 7.35 18.48
N LEU A 553 -21.69 7.89 19.26
CA LEU A 553 -22.70 7.11 19.97
C LEU A 553 -23.67 6.42 19.01
N GLY A 554 -24.19 7.14 18.02
CA GLY A 554 -25.10 6.56 17.04
C GLY A 554 -24.46 5.47 16.20
N GLN A 555 -23.18 5.62 15.83
CA GLN A 555 -22.40 4.58 15.15
C GLN A 555 -22.25 3.33 16.02
N ALA A 556 -21.94 3.51 17.30
CA ALA A 556 -21.83 2.40 18.23
C ALA A 556 -23.18 1.67 18.42
N MET A 557 -24.30 2.41 18.46
CA MET A 557 -25.65 1.81 18.52
C MET A 557 -25.93 0.96 17.28
N ILE A 558 -25.64 1.47 16.08
CA ILE A 558 -25.84 0.74 14.81
C ILE A 558 -24.99 -0.54 14.78
N VAL A 559 -23.71 -0.43 15.11
CA VAL A 559 -22.78 -1.57 15.06
C VAL A 559 -23.18 -2.66 16.06
N ASN A 560 -23.47 -2.27 17.30
CA ASN A 560 -23.79 -3.25 18.35
C ASN A 560 -25.22 -3.80 18.25
N SER A 561 -26.14 -3.15 17.53
CA SER A 561 -27.50 -3.69 17.31
C SER A 561 -27.56 -4.82 16.28
N LYS A 562 -26.46 -5.24 15.67
CA LYS A 562 -26.41 -6.30 14.65
C LYS A 562 -26.35 -7.73 15.22
N SER A 563 -26.09 -7.90 16.51
CA SER A 563 -26.00 -9.21 17.14
C SER A 563 -26.49 -9.19 18.59
N LEU A 564 -26.92 -10.33 19.11
CA LEU A 564 -27.41 -10.45 20.50
C LEU A 564 -26.31 -10.08 21.52
N LEU A 565 -25.09 -10.57 21.32
CA LEU A 565 -23.93 -10.19 22.15
C LEU A 565 -23.60 -8.69 22.04
N GLY A 566 -23.83 -8.09 20.89
CA GLY A 566 -23.71 -6.66 20.69
C GLY A 566 -24.71 -5.87 21.52
N TYR A 567 -25.96 -6.32 21.64
CA TYR A 567 -26.95 -5.70 22.51
C TYR A 567 -26.54 -5.74 23.99
N ILE A 568 -26.02 -6.87 24.46
CA ILE A 568 -25.58 -7.04 25.85
C ILE A 568 -24.43 -6.11 26.19
N ARG A 569 -23.45 -5.97 25.30
CA ARG A 569 -22.27 -5.11 25.51
C ARG A 569 -22.53 -3.62 25.21
N MET A 570 -23.64 -3.30 24.54
CA MET A 570 -23.92 -1.92 24.08
C MET A 570 -23.87 -0.89 25.20
N PRO A 571 -24.47 -1.07 26.39
CA PRO A 571 -24.41 -0.10 27.47
C PRO A 571 -22.97 0.25 27.87
N PHE A 572 -22.10 -0.77 27.97
CA PHE A 572 -20.70 -0.59 28.31
C PHE A 572 -19.91 0.17 27.24
N VAL A 573 -20.17 -0.16 25.97
CA VAL A 573 -19.53 0.55 24.84
C VAL A 573 -19.98 2.00 24.79
N LEU A 574 -21.24 2.29 25.01
CA LEU A 574 -21.78 3.66 24.98
C LEU A 574 -21.24 4.49 26.16
N SER A 575 -21.16 3.91 27.37
CA SER A 575 -20.53 4.55 28.53
C SER A 575 -19.04 4.85 28.26
N TYR A 576 -18.30 3.88 27.76
CA TYR A 576 -16.89 4.07 27.39
C TYR A 576 -16.68 5.21 26.38
N ILE A 577 -17.50 5.27 25.34
CA ILE A 577 -17.42 6.34 24.31
C ILE A 577 -17.74 7.71 24.94
N TYR A 578 -18.73 7.77 25.83
CA TYR A 578 -19.12 8.99 26.53
C TYR A 578 -17.99 9.51 27.41
N ASP A 579 -17.42 8.64 28.25
CA ASP A 579 -16.34 8.99 29.19
C ASP A 579 -15.07 9.38 28.46
N LYS A 580 -14.70 8.61 27.42
CA LYS A 580 -13.56 8.93 26.58
C LYS A 580 -13.72 10.29 25.89
N HIS A 581 -14.90 10.56 25.33
CA HIS A 581 -15.16 11.85 24.69
C HIS A 581 -15.10 13.02 25.69
N LYS A 582 -15.59 12.82 26.91
CA LYS A 582 -15.51 13.82 27.99
C LYS A 582 -14.04 14.10 28.38
N GLN A 583 -13.21 13.07 28.46
CA GLN A 583 -11.78 13.22 28.69
C GLN A 583 -11.08 13.95 27.53
N GLU A 584 -11.38 13.57 26.30
CA GLU A 584 -10.84 14.23 25.10
C GLU A 584 -11.20 15.72 25.08
N GLN A 585 -12.43 16.07 25.44
CA GLN A 585 -12.88 17.47 25.53
C GLN A 585 -12.17 18.22 26.67
N LYS A 586 -11.98 17.60 27.81
CA LYS A 586 -11.24 18.21 28.93
C LYS A 586 -9.78 18.52 28.52
N ILE A 587 -9.10 17.55 27.95
CA ILE A 587 -7.73 17.71 27.43
C ILE A 587 -7.67 18.81 26.35
N TYR A 588 -8.66 18.86 25.47
CA TYR A 588 -8.75 19.88 24.44
C TYR A 588 -8.92 21.28 25.05
N GLN A 589 -9.80 21.45 26.06
CA GLN A 589 -9.99 22.73 26.76
C GLN A 589 -8.72 23.16 27.53
N GLU A 590 -8.02 22.21 28.14
CA GLU A 590 -6.75 22.50 28.83
C GLU A 590 -5.66 22.94 27.82
N LYS A 591 -5.61 22.31 26.64
CA LYS A 591 -4.69 22.71 25.57
C LYS A 591 -4.99 24.12 25.05
N ILE A 592 -6.27 24.45 24.83
CA ILE A 592 -6.69 25.80 24.40
C ILE A 592 -6.37 26.85 25.46
N LYS A 593 -6.50 26.51 26.74
CA LYS A 593 -6.12 27.43 27.84
C LYS A 593 -4.62 27.73 27.86
N LYS A 594 -3.79 26.74 27.47
CA LYS A 594 -2.34 26.91 27.38
C LYS A 594 -1.90 27.59 26.07
N ASP A 595 -2.58 27.31 25.00
CA ASP A 595 -2.30 27.86 23.68
C ASP A 595 -3.63 28.15 22.93
N PRO A 596 -4.14 29.40 22.99
CA PRO A 596 -5.38 29.79 22.32
C PRO A 596 -5.39 29.57 20.81
N SER A 597 -4.22 29.46 20.16
CA SER A 597 -4.11 29.21 18.71
C SER A 597 -4.57 27.81 18.31
N LEU A 598 -4.71 26.89 19.27
CA LEU A 598 -5.19 25.53 19.06
C LEU A 598 -6.73 25.44 19.03
N LYS A 599 -7.43 26.54 19.26
CA LYS A 599 -8.89 26.58 19.18
C LYS A 599 -9.35 26.31 17.75
N LEU A 600 -10.20 25.31 17.60
CA LEU A 600 -10.78 24.99 16.30
C LEU A 600 -11.66 26.14 15.81
N PRO A 601 -11.53 26.58 14.55
CA PRO A 601 -12.36 27.64 13.99
C PRO A 601 -13.85 27.25 13.98
N PRO A 602 -14.79 28.22 13.86
CA PRO A 602 -16.20 27.92 13.72
C PRO A 602 -16.45 26.92 12.57
N LEU A 603 -17.47 26.08 12.70
CA LEU A 603 -17.74 25.03 11.70
C LEU A 603 -18.10 25.66 10.34
N GLU A 604 -18.68 26.83 10.35
CA GLU A 604 -19.11 27.63 9.20
C GLU A 604 -17.93 28.10 8.34
N SER A 605 -16.75 28.21 8.93
CA SER A 605 -15.54 28.67 8.22
C SER A 605 -14.88 27.60 7.35
N TYR A 606 -15.35 26.35 7.42
CA TYR A 606 -14.80 25.28 6.61
C TYR A 606 -15.37 25.28 5.18
N PRO A 607 -14.55 25.08 4.14
CA PRO A 607 -15.01 25.07 2.76
C PRO A 607 -16.08 24.02 2.45
N ASP A 608 -16.06 22.89 3.16
CA ASP A 608 -16.99 21.78 3.02
C ASP A 608 -18.16 21.84 4.04
N HIS A 609 -18.39 22.98 4.68
CA HIS A 609 -19.41 23.14 5.73
C HIS A 609 -20.81 22.72 5.27
N LYS A 610 -21.25 23.20 4.08
CA LYS A 610 -22.58 22.87 3.54
C LYS A 610 -22.78 21.38 3.27
N GLU A 611 -21.72 20.72 2.80
CA GLU A 611 -21.72 19.27 2.57
C GLU A 611 -21.67 18.50 3.89
N ALA A 612 -20.87 18.98 4.84
CA ALA A 612 -20.69 18.38 6.14
C ALA A 612 -21.96 18.41 6.98
N LEU A 613 -22.83 19.45 6.83
CA LEU A 613 -24.12 19.51 7.51
C LEU A 613 -25.03 18.32 7.20
N LYS A 614 -24.91 17.71 6.01
CA LYS A 614 -25.66 16.50 5.65
C LYS A 614 -25.36 15.33 6.59
N GLU A 615 -24.17 15.29 7.21
CA GLU A 615 -23.83 14.26 8.20
C GLU A 615 -24.66 14.38 9.48
N LYS A 616 -25.14 15.56 9.83
CA LYS A 616 -26.07 15.75 10.97
C LYS A 616 -27.47 15.23 10.70
N GLU A 617 -27.82 15.15 9.41
CA GLU A 617 -29.13 14.63 8.98
C GLU A 617 -29.11 13.11 8.76
N CYS A 618 -27.97 12.42 8.89
CA CYS A 618 -27.89 10.98 8.74
C CYS A 618 -28.45 10.23 9.97
N LEU A 619 -28.91 8.99 9.73
CA LEU A 619 -29.47 8.13 10.79
C LEU A 619 -28.48 7.98 11.98
N THR A 620 -27.20 7.84 11.68
CA THR A 620 -26.13 7.69 12.68
C THR A 620 -26.12 8.87 13.65
N TYR A 621 -26.14 10.08 13.14
CA TYR A 621 -26.12 11.29 13.98
C TYR A 621 -27.41 11.46 14.80
N LYS A 622 -28.58 11.26 14.17
CA LYS A 622 -29.90 11.38 14.81
C LYS A 622 -30.10 10.35 15.94
N LEU A 623 -29.60 9.13 15.77
CA LEU A 623 -29.64 8.11 16.83
C LEU A 623 -28.80 8.51 18.05
N GLY A 624 -27.62 9.05 17.83
CA GLY A 624 -26.79 9.52 18.94
C GLY A 624 -27.37 10.74 19.65
N GLU A 625 -28.02 11.69 18.93
CA GLU A 625 -28.74 12.81 19.54
C GLU A 625 -29.91 12.32 20.40
N ALA A 626 -30.67 11.35 19.90
CA ALA A 626 -31.79 10.74 20.63
C ALA A 626 -31.29 10.10 21.93
N LEU A 627 -30.16 9.39 21.89
CA LEU A 627 -29.54 8.82 23.08
C LEU A 627 -29.10 9.87 24.08
N ILE A 628 -28.46 10.96 23.62
CA ILE A 628 -28.03 12.06 24.50
C ILE A 628 -29.23 12.71 25.17
N ARG A 629 -30.32 12.99 24.41
CA ARG A 629 -31.57 13.52 24.99
C ARG A 629 -32.19 12.59 26.03
N ALA A 630 -32.16 11.27 25.75
CA ALA A 630 -32.68 10.26 26.67
C ALA A 630 -31.89 10.21 27.98
N ASN A 631 -30.56 10.29 27.87
CA ASN A 631 -29.67 10.29 29.02
C ASN A 631 -29.84 11.57 29.89
N ASN A 632 -30.01 12.71 29.27
CA ASN A 632 -30.25 13.96 29.98
C ASN A 632 -31.60 14.02 30.70
N ASN A 633 -32.56 13.16 30.26
CA ASN A 633 -33.94 13.13 30.78
C ASN A 633 -34.29 11.76 31.42
N TRP A 634 -33.27 11.08 31.95
CA TRP A 634 -33.42 9.70 32.42
C TRP A 634 -34.48 9.57 33.54
N TYR A 635 -34.57 10.54 34.45
CA TYR A 635 -35.59 10.58 35.53
C TYR A 635 -37.04 10.74 34.98
N GLY A 636 -37.23 11.33 33.78
CA GLY A 636 -38.53 11.52 33.14
C GLY A 636 -38.91 10.45 32.12
N GLY A 637 -38.35 9.23 32.23
CA GLY A 637 -38.63 8.11 31.32
C GLY A 637 -37.94 8.27 29.95
N GLY A 638 -36.81 8.99 29.89
CA GLY A 638 -36.10 9.28 28.64
C GLY A 638 -35.72 8.05 27.83
N TYR A 639 -35.35 6.95 28.48
CA TYR A 639 -34.98 5.70 27.80
C TYR A 639 -36.19 4.97 27.19
N ILE A 640 -37.41 5.09 27.78
CA ILE A 640 -38.62 4.54 27.20
C ILE A 640 -38.99 5.34 25.92
N LYS A 641 -38.89 6.67 25.99
CA LYS A 641 -39.07 7.55 24.83
C LYS A 641 -38.03 7.28 23.71
N LEU A 642 -36.80 6.96 24.08
CA LEU A 642 -35.71 6.59 23.15
C LEU A 642 -36.10 5.38 22.30
N LEU A 643 -36.69 4.33 22.89
CA LEU A 643 -37.09 3.13 22.14
C LEU A 643 -38.12 3.46 21.07
N LEU A 644 -39.09 4.33 21.39
CA LEU A 644 -40.10 4.80 20.44
C LEU A 644 -39.49 5.68 19.34
N GLU A 645 -38.53 6.54 19.72
CA GLU A 645 -37.82 7.43 18.81
C GLU A 645 -36.93 6.67 17.84
N ILE A 646 -36.21 5.65 18.30
CA ILE A 646 -35.42 4.74 17.45
C ILE A 646 -36.32 4.06 16.41
N GLY A 647 -37.50 3.60 16.81
CA GLY A 647 -38.49 3.01 15.91
C GLY A 647 -38.96 3.97 14.81
N LYS A 648 -39.20 5.24 15.17
CA LYS A 648 -39.58 6.31 14.19
C LYS A 648 -38.43 6.62 13.24
N LEU A 649 -37.22 6.85 13.77
CA LEU A 649 -36.03 7.15 12.96
C LEU A 649 -35.71 6.02 11.98
N LYS A 650 -35.79 4.77 12.40
CA LYS A 650 -35.56 3.62 11.50
C LYS A 650 -36.63 3.54 10.37
N LYS A 651 -37.87 3.93 10.64
CA LYS A 651 -38.92 3.96 9.61
C LYS A 651 -38.74 5.14 8.62
N GLU A 652 -38.33 6.29 9.09
CA GLU A 652 -38.05 7.47 8.25
C GLU A 652 -36.87 7.23 7.31
N PHE A 653 -35.79 6.64 7.82
CA PHE A 653 -34.60 6.36 7.02
C PHE A 653 -34.66 5.07 6.17
N LYS A 654 -35.70 4.24 6.31
CA LYS A 654 -36.02 3.17 5.37
C LYS A 654 -36.86 3.64 4.17
N LYS A 655 -37.54 4.81 4.29
CA LYS A 655 -38.36 5.39 3.21
C LYS A 655 -37.58 6.38 2.33
N LYS A 656 -36.41 6.84 2.78
CA LYS A 656 -35.40 7.58 2.00
C LYS A 656 -34.36 6.62 1.42
#